data_e178e8329cc5ce0d4b37195770827bea
#
_entry.id   e178e8329cc5ce0d4b37195770827bea
#
_cell.length_a   1.000
_cell.length_b   1.000
_cell.length_c   1.000
_cell.angle_alpha   90.00
_cell.angle_beta   90.00
_cell.angle_gamma   90.00
#
_symmetry.space_group_name_H-M   'P 1'
#
loop_
_entity.id
_entity.type
_entity.pdbx_description
1 polymer ?
#
loop_
_entity_poly.entity_id
_entity_poly.type
_entity_poly.pdbx_seq_one_letter_code
_entity_poly.pdbx_strand_id
1 'polypeptide(L)'
;MDNLPQNDSSSPAGGGLPVIQYWVEKTLSSQGLKLWQTLNHKSACLSCAWGTGGQKGGFVNEAGEYLQRCAKSVEAIAAELQPGIKRDFFREKSISELQKLTSQECDSLGRLSYPLILRSGSSHYQRISWEEVYQIATQAFNFPPARIASYSSGRSSNEAAYLLQLLMRSLGSNNLADCSDLCHAPSTVGLKKVFGSGTSMVSLENLKHSDCIVLIGSNAPANHPRLMNELIELRERGGKVIIINPQIEIGLVKFASPAFPIKSLLTGGSDISSLYLQPIPGSDAALFVGLQKSLIEQNLIKIEYLKSYTQNWQNVVDYANNISWDNITSTCGLSQEEITATAYIIGKSTRVVFAWAMGITQHSNGVDNIFSIANTALITGNAGKIGAGTMPIRGHSNVQGFGSMGVTVNLREEIKQALSQLLGTTLSETPGYHTRDLIAAAELGKIDTLFCLGGNLYAANPDLQQAKQALSQIETIFYVATKPNLGHFHGLAKQQTLILPVFNRFENPHKTTTESGNNFVRLNDEGKSHLKAPNAELISEIELITEIAHRLHSQTPINWRKLQDTTYVRELIAKTIPGYEKIGTIDQSKQEFIIEGRILDEPKFPTPDGKAQMFVTPLPQLSVPTKAAFGVAENQPGIVVILGTGRSYGQHNTVVYRSEDKYRGMPHRHCILMNSLDVKKAGFQEHQRVIVKGDREELDNIEIICGAILEGVAFMFYPEANVLFKANIDPQSGTPAYKRVPVCIIGSRLL
;
A
#
# COMPACT_ATOMS: atom_id res chain seq x y z
N MET A 1 -22.16 -25.24 -2.63
CA MET A 1 -21.40 -25.33 -1.37
C MET A 1 -20.15 -26.21 -1.50
N ASP A 2 -19.88 -26.74 -2.68
CA ASP A 2 -18.79 -27.74 -2.88
C ASP A 2 -17.43 -27.19 -3.31
N ASN A 3 -17.25 -25.85 -3.34
CA ASN A 3 -16.01 -25.19 -3.76
C ASN A 3 -15.08 -24.76 -2.62
N LEU A 4 -15.41 -25.03 -1.37
CA LEU A 4 -14.43 -24.93 -0.30
C LEU A 4 -13.62 -26.22 -0.26
N PRO A 5 -12.26 -26.18 -0.17
CA PRO A 5 -11.50 -27.38 0.12
C PRO A 5 -12.08 -27.97 1.41
N GLN A 6 -12.54 -29.23 1.35
CA GLN A 6 -13.13 -29.92 2.48
C GLN A 6 -12.16 -29.81 3.65
N ASN A 7 -12.69 -29.52 4.85
CA ASN A 7 -11.96 -29.41 6.10
C ASN A 7 -11.38 -30.77 6.51
N ASP A 8 -10.36 -31.22 5.80
CA ASP A 8 -9.51 -32.27 6.27
C ASP A 8 -8.53 -31.68 7.30
N SER A 9 -8.37 -32.32 8.44
CA SER A 9 -7.46 -31.91 9.52
C SER A 9 -5.98 -31.79 9.06
N SER A 10 -5.69 -32.24 7.85
CA SER A 10 -4.38 -32.18 7.17
C SER A 10 -4.22 -30.96 6.26
N SER A 11 -5.25 -30.09 6.05
CA SER A 11 -5.14 -28.94 5.16
C SER A 11 -4.10 -27.94 5.68
N PRO A 12 -3.14 -27.49 4.85
CA PRO A 12 -2.12 -26.54 5.29
C PRO A 12 -2.77 -25.21 5.72
N ALA A 13 -2.35 -24.70 6.87
CA ALA A 13 -2.80 -23.39 7.36
C ALA A 13 -1.76 -22.32 7.08
N GLY A 14 -2.20 -21.08 6.85
CA GLY A 14 -1.31 -19.92 6.86
C GLY A 14 -0.78 -19.66 8.28
N GLY A 15 0.46 -19.16 8.44
CA GLY A 15 1.06 -18.89 9.76
C GLY A 15 1.71 -20.12 10.41
N GLY A 16 1.47 -20.34 11.71
CA GLY A 16 1.86 -21.53 12.44
C GLY A 16 3.35 -21.71 12.71
N LEU A 17 3.80 -22.97 12.80
CA LEU A 17 5.18 -23.35 13.10
C LEU A 17 6.24 -22.64 12.24
N PRO A 18 6.09 -22.43 10.93
CA PRO A 18 7.07 -21.72 10.13
C PRO A 18 7.32 -20.27 10.59
N VAL A 19 6.33 -19.61 11.17
CA VAL A 19 6.47 -18.27 11.75
C VAL A 19 7.26 -18.32 13.05
N ILE A 20 6.96 -19.30 13.91
CA ILE A 20 7.65 -19.50 15.19
C ILE A 20 9.13 -19.88 14.94
N GLN A 21 9.40 -20.80 14.01
CA GLN A 21 10.76 -21.16 13.61
C GLN A 21 11.55 -19.96 13.13
N TYR A 22 10.95 -19.14 12.26
CA TYR A 22 11.57 -17.91 11.78
C TYR A 22 11.91 -16.95 12.92
N TRP A 23 11.03 -16.80 13.92
CA TRP A 23 11.28 -15.96 15.08
C TRP A 23 12.47 -16.51 15.90
N VAL A 24 12.50 -17.80 16.15
CA VAL A 24 13.58 -18.47 16.89
C VAL A 24 14.91 -18.32 16.16
N GLU A 25 14.95 -18.59 14.86
CA GLU A 25 16.18 -18.43 14.05
C GLU A 25 16.71 -17.00 14.11
N LYS A 26 15.84 -15.99 13.98
CA LYS A 26 16.25 -14.58 14.05
C LYS A 26 16.69 -14.14 15.45
N THR A 27 16.04 -14.64 16.50
CA THR A 27 16.41 -14.32 17.89
C THR A 27 17.67 -15.06 18.35
N LEU A 28 17.99 -16.20 17.78
CA LEU A 28 19.23 -16.95 18.03
C LEU A 28 20.41 -16.46 17.15
N SER A 29 20.17 -15.55 16.21
CA SER A 29 21.22 -14.96 15.38
C SER A 29 22.14 -14.06 16.21
N SER A 30 23.31 -13.71 15.65
CA SER A 30 24.28 -12.79 16.27
C SER A 30 23.70 -11.40 16.61
N GLN A 31 22.58 -11.03 16.03
CA GLN A 31 21.85 -9.79 16.30
C GLN A 31 20.60 -9.99 17.17
N GLY A 32 20.35 -11.18 17.66
CA GLY A 32 19.12 -11.55 18.36
C GLY A 32 18.80 -10.67 19.58
N LEU A 33 19.83 -10.27 20.36
CA LEU A 33 19.64 -9.37 21.50
C LEU A 33 19.18 -7.97 21.05
N LYS A 34 19.80 -7.43 19.98
CA LYS A 34 19.40 -6.14 19.41
C LYS A 34 17.99 -6.22 18.84
N LEU A 35 17.67 -7.29 18.16
CA LEU A 35 16.33 -7.52 17.61
C LEU A 35 15.28 -7.56 18.72
N TRP A 36 15.54 -8.30 19.82
CA TRP A 36 14.65 -8.35 20.96
C TRP A 36 14.43 -6.99 21.63
N GLN A 37 15.51 -6.23 21.83
CA GLN A 37 15.43 -4.88 22.38
C GLN A 37 14.61 -3.94 21.47
N THR A 38 14.78 -4.06 20.15
CA THR A 38 14.05 -3.26 19.17
C THR A 38 12.57 -3.65 19.08
N LEU A 39 12.26 -4.95 19.17
CA LEU A 39 10.88 -5.44 19.22
C LEU A 39 10.10 -4.92 20.42
N ASN A 40 10.78 -4.70 21.55
CA ASN A 40 10.19 -4.15 22.79
C ASN A 40 10.21 -2.62 22.84
N HIS A 41 10.82 -1.94 21.87
CA HIS A 41 10.91 -0.48 21.87
C HIS A 41 9.51 0.15 21.79
N LYS A 42 9.33 1.30 22.48
CA LYS A 42 8.10 2.10 22.43
C LYS A 42 8.03 2.88 21.12
N SER A 43 7.81 2.17 20.05
CA SER A 43 7.65 2.72 18.70
C SER A 43 6.65 1.88 17.90
N ALA A 44 5.97 2.55 16.98
CA ALA A 44 5.08 1.91 16.04
C ALA A 44 5.85 0.97 15.09
N CYS A 45 5.20 -0.10 14.67
CA CYS A 45 5.71 -1.03 13.67
C CYS A 45 6.02 -0.33 12.34
N LEU A 46 7.11 -0.72 11.67
CA LEU A 46 7.55 -0.18 10.39
C LEU A 46 6.80 -0.76 9.18
N SER A 47 6.08 -1.88 9.36
CA SER A 47 5.56 -2.64 8.22
C SER A 47 4.29 -2.02 7.65
N CYS A 48 3.13 -2.48 8.05
CA CYS A 48 1.86 -2.11 7.41
C CYS A 48 1.08 -1.06 8.22
N ALA A 49 0.05 -0.50 7.60
CA ALA A 49 -0.83 0.50 8.20
C ALA A 49 -1.71 -0.05 9.34
N TRP A 50 -1.81 -1.36 9.49
CA TRP A 50 -2.52 -1.98 10.61
C TRP A 50 -1.77 -1.81 11.94
N GLY A 51 -0.47 -1.66 11.92
CA GLY A 51 0.44 -1.28 12.98
C GLY A 51 0.25 -1.91 14.38
N THR A 52 1.30 -1.95 15.13
CA THR A 52 1.30 -2.23 16.58
C THR A 52 2.35 -1.33 17.24
N GLY A 53 2.44 -1.39 18.54
CA GLY A 53 3.43 -0.64 19.30
C GLY A 53 2.97 0.77 19.62
N GLY A 54 3.91 1.64 19.85
CA GLY A 54 3.69 2.95 20.43
C GLY A 54 3.97 2.92 21.94
N GLN A 55 3.36 3.81 22.71
CA GLN A 55 3.67 3.99 24.14
C GLN A 55 3.31 2.78 25.00
N LYS A 56 2.39 1.93 24.58
CA LYS A 56 2.07 0.67 25.27
C LYS A 56 3.12 -0.43 25.07
N GLY A 57 4.14 -0.20 24.25
CA GLY A 57 5.23 -1.13 23.95
C GLY A 57 5.02 -1.93 22.67
N GLY A 58 6.13 -2.48 22.18
CA GLY A 58 6.20 -3.06 20.84
C GLY A 58 5.33 -4.27 20.55
N PHE A 59 4.85 -4.99 21.55
CA PHE A 59 4.00 -6.17 21.42
C PHE A 59 2.51 -5.91 21.64
N VAL A 60 2.12 -4.64 21.86
CA VAL A 60 0.76 -4.28 22.26
C VAL A 60 0.09 -3.46 21.15
N ASN A 61 -1.20 -3.70 20.89
CA ASN A 61 -1.99 -2.86 19.98
C ASN A 61 -2.63 -1.66 20.70
N GLU A 62 -3.37 -0.84 19.98
CA GLU A 62 -4.06 0.34 20.52
C GLU A 62 -5.13 -0.01 21.56
N ALA A 63 -5.74 -1.20 21.48
CA ALA A 63 -6.70 -1.70 22.47
C ALA A 63 -6.04 -2.22 23.76
N GLY A 64 -4.70 -2.38 23.78
CA GLY A 64 -3.96 -2.90 24.95
C GLY A 64 -3.77 -4.42 24.93
N GLU A 65 -4.09 -5.09 23.83
CA GLU A 65 -3.91 -6.53 23.68
C GLU A 65 -2.44 -6.90 23.44
N TYR A 66 -2.00 -7.96 24.08
CA TYR A 66 -0.61 -8.45 24.02
C TYR A 66 -0.40 -9.50 22.92
N LEU A 67 0.87 -9.82 22.59
CA LEU A 67 1.32 -10.71 21.52
C LEU A 67 0.85 -10.33 20.11
N GLN A 68 0.75 -9.04 19.85
CA GLN A 68 0.27 -8.50 18.58
C GLN A 68 1.39 -8.30 17.52
N ARG A 69 2.56 -8.94 17.65
CA ARG A 69 3.62 -8.93 16.64
C ARG A 69 3.42 -10.05 15.62
N CYS A 70 3.69 -9.75 14.36
CA CYS A 70 3.64 -10.71 13.26
C CYS A 70 5.04 -10.91 12.64
N ALA A 71 5.21 -11.97 11.83
CA ALA A 71 6.47 -12.26 11.15
C ALA A 71 6.98 -11.09 10.28
N LYS A 72 6.08 -10.39 9.57
CA LYS A 72 6.44 -9.19 8.79
C LYS A 72 7.11 -8.10 9.62
N SER A 73 6.62 -7.88 10.83
CA SER A 73 7.22 -6.92 11.76
C SER A 73 8.64 -7.31 12.13
N VAL A 74 8.87 -8.59 12.39
CA VAL A 74 10.20 -9.13 12.72
C VAL A 74 11.14 -9.04 11.52
N GLU A 75 10.68 -9.42 10.33
CA GLU A 75 11.45 -9.30 9.08
C GLU A 75 11.90 -7.86 8.82
N ALA A 76 10.95 -6.91 8.90
CA ALA A 76 11.25 -5.50 8.65
C ALA A 76 12.26 -4.93 9.65
N ILE A 77 12.12 -5.28 10.95
CA ILE A 77 13.06 -4.82 11.98
C ILE A 77 14.43 -5.49 11.80
N ALA A 78 14.47 -6.79 11.52
CA ALA A 78 15.74 -7.50 11.28
C ALA A 78 16.49 -6.92 10.08
N ALA A 79 15.78 -6.54 9.01
CA ALA A 79 16.37 -5.88 7.85
C ALA A 79 16.96 -4.49 8.20
N GLU A 80 16.28 -3.73 9.06
CA GLU A 80 16.78 -2.41 9.53
C GLU A 80 17.96 -2.52 10.52
N LEU A 81 18.18 -3.67 11.13
CA LEU A 81 19.32 -3.92 12.02
C LEU A 81 20.56 -4.48 11.30
N GLN A 82 20.50 -4.68 10.01
CA GLN A 82 21.66 -5.13 9.24
C GLN A 82 22.85 -4.17 9.39
N PRO A 83 24.09 -4.67 9.25
CA PRO A 83 25.29 -3.82 9.30
C PRO A 83 25.31 -2.81 8.16
N GLY A 84 26.10 -1.77 8.33
CA GLY A 84 26.39 -0.82 7.24
C GLY A 84 27.14 -1.47 6.08
N ILE A 85 26.84 -1.03 4.88
CA ILE A 85 27.55 -1.43 3.66
C ILE A 85 29.05 -1.03 3.79
N LYS A 86 29.95 -1.89 3.37
CA LYS A 86 31.40 -1.64 3.41
C LYS A 86 31.74 -0.34 2.67
N ARG A 87 32.70 0.41 3.23
CA ARG A 87 33.03 1.77 2.77
C ARG A 87 33.43 1.85 1.29
N ASP A 88 34.11 0.83 0.79
CA ASP A 88 34.63 0.80 -0.59
C ASP A 88 33.67 0.16 -1.60
N PHE A 89 32.57 -0.43 -1.14
CA PHE A 89 31.63 -1.19 -1.97
C PHE A 89 31.16 -0.41 -3.22
N PHE A 90 30.70 0.83 -3.05
CA PHE A 90 30.19 1.65 -4.14
C PHE A 90 31.30 2.22 -5.04
N ARG A 91 32.55 2.24 -4.56
CA ARG A 91 33.72 2.56 -5.38
C ARG A 91 34.18 1.39 -6.24
N GLU A 92 33.99 0.15 -5.76
CA GLU A 92 34.37 -1.09 -6.41
C GLU A 92 33.32 -1.61 -7.38
N LYS A 93 32.04 -1.33 -7.14
CA LYS A 93 30.92 -1.83 -7.94
C LYS A 93 30.41 -0.76 -8.90
N SER A 94 30.53 -1.05 -10.19
CA SER A 94 29.98 -0.21 -11.25
C SER A 94 28.46 -0.20 -11.26
N ILE A 95 27.85 0.85 -11.84
CA ILE A 95 26.40 0.93 -12.04
C ILE A 95 25.88 -0.27 -12.82
N SER A 96 26.60 -0.72 -13.85
CA SER A 96 26.21 -1.88 -14.66
C SER A 96 26.20 -3.20 -13.87
N GLU A 97 27.03 -3.34 -12.84
CA GLU A 97 26.99 -4.49 -11.91
C GLU A 97 25.82 -4.34 -10.92
N LEU A 98 25.62 -3.13 -10.36
CA LEU A 98 24.53 -2.85 -9.41
C LEU A 98 23.14 -3.01 -10.04
N GLN A 99 23.00 -2.71 -11.33
CA GLN A 99 21.76 -2.90 -12.10
C GLN A 99 21.38 -4.38 -12.31
N LYS A 100 22.30 -5.31 -12.12
CA LYS A 100 22.02 -6.75 -12.21
C LYS A 100 21.42 -7.33 -10.92
N LEU A 101 21.45 -6.57 -9.82
CA LEU A 101 20.94 -7.01 -8.54
C LEU A 101 19.41 -7.10 -8.56
N THR A 102 18.89 -8.14 -7.94
CA THR A 102 17.46 -8.29 -7.65
C THR A 102 17.06 -7.41 -6.47
N SER A 103 15.75 -7.20 -6.28
CA SER A 103 15.23 -6.46 -5.11
C SER A 103 15.69 -7.07 -3.78
N GLN A 104 15.78 -8.40 -3.69
CA GLN A 104 16.26 -9.11 -2.51
C GLN A 104 17.74 -8.89 -2.25
N GLU A 105 18.56 -8.96 -3.29
CA GLU A 105 20.01 -8.71 -3.19
C GLU A 105 20.27 -7.27 -2.79
N CYS A 106 19.54 -6.29 -3.34
CA CYS A 106 19.65 -4.89 -2.92
C CYS A 106 19.36 -4.74 -1.41
N ASP A 107 18.29 -5.36 -0.90
CA ASP A 107 17.99 -5.33 0.53
C ASP A 107 19.07 -6.02 1.37
N SER A 108 19.65 -7.09 0.87
CA SER A 108 20.67 -7.88 1.56
C SER A 108 22.05 -7.20 1.63
N LEU A 109 22.31 -6.16 0.83
CA LEU A 109 23.56 -5.39 0.90
C LEU A 109 23.81 -4.76 2.26
N GLY A 110 22.74 -4.43 3.01
CA GLY A 110 22.82 -3.80 4.31
C GLY A 110 22.41 -2.32 4.27
N ARG A 111 22.86 -1.57 5.31
CA ARG A 111 22.47 -0.18 5.57
C ARG A 111 23.35 0.81 4.82
N LEU A 112 22.76 1.83 4.23
CA LEU A 112 23.49 3.01 3.75
C LEU A 112 24.13 3.73 4.94
N SER A 113 25.36 4.19 4.79
CA SER A 113 26.17 4.71 5.91
C SER A 113 26.75 6.11 5.68
N TYR A 114 26.79 6.58 4.44
CA TYR A 114 27.35 7.89 4.08
C TYR A 114 26.73 8.40 2.77
N PRO A 115 26.70 9.72 2.55
CA PRO A 115 26.15 10.29 1.32
C PRO A 115 26.95 9.88 0.09
N LEU A 116 26.22 9.57 -0.98
CA LEU A 116 26.77 9.13 -2.25
C LEU A 116 26.28 10.01 -3.38
N ILE A 117 27.10 10.22 -4.39
CA ILE A 117 26.75 10.88 -5.64
C ILE A 117 27.21 10.08 -6.85
N LEU A 118 26.36 10.01 -7.87
CA LEU A 118 26.71 9.59 -9.22
C LEU A 118 26.56 10.79 -10.15
N ARG A 119 27.63 11.25 -10.74
CA ARG A 119 27.63 12.34 -11.73
C ARG A 119 27.50 11.79 -13.14
N SER A 120 26.98 12.58 -14.06
CA SER A 120 26.93 12.26 -15.48
C SER A 120 28.30 11.82 -16.01
N GLY A 121 28.32 10.73 -16.76
CA GLY A 121 29.56 10.13 -17.29
C GLY A 121 30.35 9.26 -16.29
N SER A 122 29.99 9.25 -15.00
CA SER A 122 30.61 8.35 -14.01
C SER A 122 29.98 6.97 -14.05
N SER A 123 30.83 5.92 -13.93
CA SER A 123 30.39 4.53 -13.83
C SER A 123 30.20 4.03 -12.38
N HIS A 124 30.59 4.82 -11.38
CA HIS A 124 30.59 4.46 -9.97
C HIS A 124 30.05 5.59 -9.10
N TYR A 125 29.33 5.24 -8.05
CA TYR A 125 28.99 6.18 -6.99
C TYR A 125 30.25 6.62 -6.22
N GLN A 126 30.30 7.90 -5.88
CA GLN A 126 31.38 8.49 -5.08
C GLN A 126 30.78 8.99 -3.76
N ARG A 127 31.55 8.87 -2.67
CA ARG A 127 31.20 9.47 -1.39
C ARG A 127 31.39 10.98 -1.46
N ILE A 128 30.46 11.72 -0.87
CA ILE A 128 30.55 13.18 -0.68
C ILE A 128 30.27 13.55 0.78
N SER A 129 30.61 14.77 1.13
CA SER A 129 30.28 15.33 2.45
C SER A 129 28.86 15.85 2.52
N TRP A 130 28.29 15.95 3.72
CA TRP A 130 26.99 16.60 3.91
C TRP A 130 27.00 18.07 3.46
N GLU A 131 28.13 18.77 3.61
CA GLU A 131 28.25 20.17 3.14
C GLU A 131 28.09 20.26 1.60
N GLU A 132 28.71 19.34 0.84
CA GLU A 132 28.50 19.25 -0.61
C GLU A 132 27.05 18.91 -0.96
N VAL A 133 26.40 18.01 -0.19
CA VAL A 133 24.97 17.71 -0.37
C VAL A 133 24.14 18.97 -0.24
N TYR A 134 24.36 19.78 0.79
CA TYR A 134 23.62 21.02 1.01
C TYR A 134 23.88 22.08 -0.08
N GLN A 135 25.11 22.19 -0.55
CA GLN A 135 25.45 23.09 -1.66
C GLN A 135 24.72 22.67 -2.94
N ILE A 136 24.73 21.38 -3.27
CA ILE A 136 24.00 20.84 -4.42
C ILE A 136 22.50 21.05 -4.23
N ALA A 137 21.94 20.81 -3.05
CA ALA A 137 20.54 21.01 -2.79
C ALA A 137 20.13 22.49 -2.96
N THR A 138 20.93 23.44 -2.46
CA THR A 138 20.66 24.88 -2.63
C THR A 138 20.61 25.26 -4.12
N GLN A 139 21.49 24.70 -4.94
CA GLN A 139 21.46 24.94 -6.39
C GLN A 139 20.26 24.27 -7.06
N ALA A 140 20.00 23.00 -6.73
CA ALA A 140 18.92 22.22 -7.34
C ALA A 140 17.52 22.76 -7.02
N PHE A 141 17.31 23.31 -5.84
CA PHE A 141 16.02 23.90 -5.45
C PHE A 141 15.84 25.35 -5.91
N ASN A 142 16.81 25.93 -6.62
CA ASN A 142 16.70 27.30 -7.19
C ASN A 142 16.07 27.33 -8.60
N PHE A 143 15.46 26.24 -9.05
CA PHE A 143 14.67 26.22 -10.28
C PHE A 143 13.28 26.82 -10.08
N PRO A 144 12.54 27.18 -11.16
CA PRO A 144 11.15 27.59 -11.05
C PRO A 144 10.28 26.55 -10.31
N PRO A 145 9.35 26.98 -9.45
CA PRO A 145 8.58 26.06 -8.57
C PRO A 145 7.90 24.90 -9.31
N ALA A 146 7.38 25.15 -10.52
CA ALA A 146 6.72 24.13 -11.34
C ALA A 146 7.68 23.00 -11.80
N ARG A 147 9.00 23.23 -11.77
CA ARG A 147 10.04 22.29 -12.19
C ARG A 147 10.67 21.53 -11.01
N ILE A 148 10.22 21.82 -9.79
CA ILE A 148 10.64 21.16 -8.56
C ILE A 148 9.53 20.21 -8.10
N ALA A 149 9.88 18.96 -7.79
CA ALA A 149 8.92 17.96 -7.33
C ALA A 149 9.48 17.14 -6.17
N SER A 150 8.59 16.58 -5.38
CA SER A 150 8.91 15.53 -4.42
C SER A 150 8.09 14.27 -4.66
N TYR A 151 8.68 13.14 -4.29
CA TYR A 151 7.98 11.86 -4.14
C TYR A 151 8.22 11.32 -2.74
N SER A 152 7.21 10.77 -2.10
CA SER A 152 7.35 10.27 -0.74
C SER A 152 6.80 8.86 -0.55
N SER A 153 7.38 8.17 0.45
CA SER A 153 6.89 6.88 0.91
C SER A 153 6.22 7.03 2.27
N GLY A 154 5.06 6.45 2.45
CA GLY A 154 4.33 6.46 3.72
C GLY A 154 4.98 5.64 4.85
N ARG A 155 6.32 5.63 4.99
CA ARG A 155 7.05 4.95 6.09
C ARG A 155 7.74 5.92 7.04
N SER A 156 8.00 7.15 6.63
CA SER A 156 8.56 8.21 7.46
C SER A 156 7.54 8.74 8.48
N SER A 157 7.93 9.64 9.36
CA SER A 157 7.06 10.18 10.41
C SER A 157 6.09 11.26 9.92
N ASN A 158 5.10 11.61 10.75
CA ASN A 158 4.22 12.76 10.50
C ASN A 158 5.00 14.06 10.45
N GLU A 159 5.97 14.22 11.33
CA GLU A 159 6.84 15.41 11.41
C GLU A 159 7.66 15.57 10.12
N ALA A 160 8.28 14.50 9.64
CA ALA A 160 9.02 14.53 8.37
C ALA A 160 8.11 14.83 7.17
N ALA A 161 6.90 14.27 7.15
CA ALA A 161 5.89 14.54 6.12
C ALA A 161 5.42 16.01 6.15
N TYR A 162 5.16 16.55 7.35
CA TYR A 162 4.78 17.94 7.55
C TYR A 162 5.89 18.90 7.10
N LEU A 163 7.14 18.61 7.45
CA LEU A 163 8.29 19.43 7.05
C LEU A 163 8.54 19.35 5.54
N LEU A 164 8.38 18.18 4.90
CA LEU A 164 8.50 18.05 3.46
C LEU A 164 7.49 18.93 2.73
N GLN A 165 6.21 18.84 3.11
CA GLN A 165 5.20 19.68 2.45
C GLN A 165 5.42 21.16 2.74
N LEU A 166 5.87 21.53 3.94
CA LEU A 166 6.16 22.91 4.31
C LEU A 166 7.31 23.47 3.46
N LEU A 167 8.40 22.71 3.26
CA LEU A 167 9.51 23.05 2.35
C LEU A 167 9.01 23.25 0.91
N MET A 168 8.31 22.27 0.35
CA MET A 168 7.86 22.35 -1.04
C MET A 168 6.94 23.53 -1.28
N ARG A 169 6.02 23.81 -0.35
CA ARG A 169 5.10 24.96 -0.46
C ARG A 169 5.78 26.30 -0.22
N SER A 170 6.79 26.36 0.65
CA SER A 170 7.59 27.59 0.80
C SER A 170 8.40 27.93 -0.46
N LEU A 171 8.70 26.93 -1.29
CA LEU A 171 9.26 27.10 -2.64
C LEU A 171 8.21 27.45 -3.69
N GLY A 172 6.91 27.45 -3.35
CA GLY A 172 5.80 27.67 -4.28
C GLY A 172 5.39 26.44 -5.09
N SER A 173 5.92 25.24 -4.79
CA SER A 173 5.60 24.01 -5.50
C SER A 173 4.51 23.19 -4.78
N ASN A 174 3.50 22.75 -5.55
CA ASN A 174 2.50 21.77 -5.13
C ASN A 174 2.78 20.36 -5.69
N ASN A 175 3.93 20.13 -6.32
CA ASN A 175 4.32 18.82 -6.87
C ASN A 175 4.76 17.87 -5.75
N LEU A 176 3.80 17.42 -4.96
CA LEU A 176 3.96 16.55 -3.78
C LEU A 176 3.32 15.19 -4.05
N ALA A 177 3.91 14.44 -4.96
CA ALA A 177 3.50 13.08 -5.28
C ALA A 177 3.82 12.11 -4.14
N ASP A 178 3.00 11.10 -3.97
CA ASP A 178 3.22 10.11 -2.91
C ASP A 178 2.84 8.69 -3.35
N CYS A 179 3.26 7.71 -2.59
CA CYS A 179 3.01 6.32 -2.90
C CYS A 179 1.51 5.91 -2.82
N SER A 180 0.64 6.73 -2.23
CA SER A 180 -0.81 6.46 -2.19
C SER A 180 -1.45 6.58 -3.57
N ASP A 181 -0.89 7.40 -4.46
CA ASP A 181 -1.34 7.54 -5.84
C ASP A 181 -1.30 6.22 -6.62
N LEU A 182 -0.31 5.36 -6.29
CA LEU A 182 -0.15 4.04 -6.90
C LEU A 182 -0.92 2.92 -6.15
N CYS A 183 -1.61 3.26 -5.06
CA CYS A 183 -2.12 2.29 -4.10
C CYS A 183 -3.61 2.47 -3.82
N HIS A 184 -3.97 3.48 -3.04
CA HIS A 184 -5.31 3.69 -2.48
C HIS A 184 -5.93 5.04 -2.83
N ALA A 185 -5.43 5.75 -3.85
CA ALA A 185 -6.09 6.97 -4.32
C ALA A 185 -7.57 6.74 -4.70
N PRO A 186 -7.97 5.62 -5.36
CA PRO A 186 -9.38 5.32 -5.59
C PRO A 186 -10.21 5.27 -4.32
N SER A 187 -9.68 4.69 -3.23
CA SER A 187 -10.37 4.67 -1.93
C SER A 187 -10.58 6.10 -1.41
N THR A 188 -9.55 6.93 -1.47
CA THR A 188 -9.63 8.31 -1.00
C THR A 188 -10.62 9.13 -1.83
N VAL A 189 -10.53 9.04 -3.16
CA VAL A 189 -11.43 9.76 -4.09
C VAL A 189 -12.87 9.28 -3.94
N GLY A 190 -13.09 7.96 -3.98
CA GLY A 190 -14.42 7.38 -3.91
C GLY A 190 -15.12 7.65 -2.58
N LEU A 191 -14.45 7.35 -1.45
CA LEU A 191 -15.03 7.57 -0.13
C LEU A 191 -15.26 9.05 0.18
N LYS A 192 -14.35 9.95 -0.27
CA LYS A 192 -14.52 11.38 -0.10
C LYS A 192 -15.75 11.90 -0.86
N LYS A 193 -16.00 11.40 -2.08
CA LYS A 193 -17.20 11.75 -2.85
C LYS A 193 -18.47 11.23 -2.18
N VAL A 194 -18.45 10.01 -1.65
CA VAL A 194 -19.62 9.38 -1.03
C VAL A 194 -19.88 9.94 0.37
N PHE A 195 -18.86 9.97 1.23
CA PHE A 195 -19.00 10.22 2.66
C PHE A 195 -18.37 11.52 3.16
N GLY A 196 -17.68 12.28 2.29
CA GLY A 196 -16.92 13.46 2.70
C GLY A 196 -15.56 13.16 3.35
N SER A 197 -15.27 11.90 3.68
CA SER A 197 -14.01 11.44 4.30
C SER A 197 -13.40 10.30 3.49
N GLY A 198 -12.11 10.35 3.21
CA GLY A 198 -11.38 9.32 2.44
C GLY A 198 -10.68 8.25 3.29
N THR A 199 -11.05 8.11 4.56
CA THR A 199 -10.41 7.19 5.52
C THR A 199 -11.37 6.10 6.01
N SER A 200 -10.88 5.18 6.84
CA SER A 200 -11.72 4.17 7.49
C SER A 200 -12.78 4.83 8.38
N MET A 201 -14.01 4.32 8.35
CA MET A 201 -15.08 4.70 9.27
C MET A 201 -15.03 3.94 10.58
N VAL A 202 -14.26 2.86 10.66
CA VAL A 202 -14.21 1.96 11.82
C VAL A 202 -12.82 1.96 12.43
N SER A 203 -12.77 1.96 13.77
CA SER A 203 -11.55 1.76 14.54
C SER A 203 -11.30 0.26 14.75
N LEU A 204 -10.14 -0.09 15.35
CA LEU A 204 -9.88 -1.47 15.75
C LEU A 204 -10.93 -1.97 16.77
N GLU A 205 -11.31 -1.11 17.71
CA GLU A 205 -12.32 -1.46 18.72
C GLU A 205 -13.70 -1.66 18.11
N ASN A 206 -14.07 -0.87 17.10
CA ASN A 206 -15.35 -1.04 16.38
C ASN A 206 -15.45 -2.43 15.74
N LEU A 207 -14.34 -3.03 15.27
CA LEU A 207 -14.35 -4.38 14.70
C LEU A 207 -14.83 -5.46 15.69
N LYS A 208 -14.60 -5.25 17.00
CA LYS A 208 -15.08 -6.17 18.04
C LYS A 208 -16.60 -6.24 18.14
N HIS A 209 -17.28 -5.22 17.63
CA HIS A 209 -18.75 -5.14 17.60
C HIS A 209 -19.35 -5.63 16.29
N SER A 210 -18.55 -5.93 15.27
CA SER A 210 -19.05 -6.45 13.99
C SER A 210 -19.55 -7.88 14.11
N ASP A 211 -20.51 -8.26 13.29
CA ASP A 211 -21.02 -9.63 13.14
C ASP A 211 -20.76 -10.21 11.74
N CYS A 212 -20.32 -9.36 10.80
CA CYS A 212 -19.88 -9.79 9.49
C CYS A 212 -18.73 -8.89 8.98
N ILE A 213 -17.69 -9.48 8.40
CA ILE A 213 -16.66 -8.77 7.66
C ILE A 213 -16.62 -9.31 6.22
N VAL A 214 -16.78 -8.42 5.24
CA VAL A 214 -16.56 -8.72 3.82
C VAL A 214 -15.16 -8.25 3.47
N LEU A 215 -14.22 -9.17 3.24
CA LEU A 215 -12.83 -8.90 2.93
C LEU A 215 -12.56 -9.07 1.44
N ILE A 216 -12.21 -7.96 0.75
CA ILE A 216 -12.25 -7.87 -0.71
C ILE A 216 -10.84 -7.55 -1.25
N GLY A 217 -10.37 -8.35 -2.22
CA GLY A 217 -9.09 -8.10 -2.91
C GLY A 217 -7.89 -7.99 -1.98
N SER A 218 -7.85 -8.78 -0.90
CA SER A 218 -6.85 -8.71 0.15
C SER A 218 -6.23 -10.08 0.42
N ASN A 219 -4.90 -10.16 0.47
CA ASN A 219 -4.19 -11.27 1.11
C ASN A 219 -3.70 -10.80 2.50
N ALA A 220 -4.64 -10.70 3.45
CA ALA A 220 -4.35 -10.26 4.81
C ALA A 220 -3.31 -11.15 5.53
N PRO A 221 -3.32 -12.48 5.39
CA PRO A 221 -2.30 -13.37 5.98
C PRO A 221 -0.86 -12.96 5.64
N ALA A 222 -0.63 -12.57 4.38
CA ALA A 222 0.68 -12.15 3.91
C ALA A 222 0.98 -10.67 4.17
N ASN A 223 -0.01 -9.78 4.04
CA ASN A 223 0.21 -8.34 4.00
C ASN A 223 -0.15 -7.61 5.30
N HIS A 224 -1.14 -8.10 6.03
CA HIS A 224 -1.67 -7.53 7.26
C HIS A 224 -1.96 -8.63 8.31
N PRO A 225 -0.95 -9.44 8.71
CA PRO A 225 -1.20 -10.65 9.52
C PRO A 225 -1.92 -10.40 10.85
N ARG A 226 -1.85 -9.19 11.39
CA ARG A 226 -2.59 -8.82 12.60
C ARG A 226 -4.10 -8.71 12.40
N LEU A 227 -4.56 -8.35 11.19
CA LEU A 227 -5.99 -8.39 10.88
C LEU A 227 -6.56 -9.80 11.03
N MET A 228 -5.73 -10.83 10.85
CA MET A 228 -6.17 -12.21 11.02
C MET A 228 -6.63 -12.52 12.45
N ASN A 229 -6.07 -11.84 13.46
CA ASN A 229 -6.52 -12.00 14.85
C ASN A 229 -7.97 -11.51 15.01
N GLU A 230 -8.30 -10.36 14.43
CA GLU A 230 -9.67 -9.82 14.46
C GLU A 230 -10.67 -10.75 13.75
N LEU A 231 -10.23 -11.36 12.61
CA LEU A 231 -11.07 -12.32 11.88
C LEU A 231 -11.29 -13.61 12.68
N ILE A 232 -10.26 -14.10 13.38
CA ILE A 232 -10.36 -15.26 14.28
C ILE A 232 -11.35 -14.97 15.40
N GLU A 233 -11.21 -13.83 16.08
CA GLU A 233 -12.11 -13.44 17.17
C GLU A 233 -13.56 -13.25 16.69
N LEU A 234 -13.75 -12.67 15.51
CA LEU A 234 -15.07 -12.56 14.89
C LEU A 234 -15.70 -13.95 14.68
N ARG A 235 -14.92 -14.90 14.13
CA ARG A 235 -15.38 -16.29 13.91
C ARG A 235 -15.71 -16.99 15.21
N GLU A 236 -14.93 -16.77 16.27
CA GLU A 236 -15.16 -17.35 17.60
C GLU A 236 -16.46 -16.84 18.25
N ARG A 237 -16.84 -15.58 17.96
CA ARG A 237 -18.13 -15.01 18.38
C ARG A 237 -19.31 -15.48 17.50
N GLY A 238 -19.10 -16.38 16.53
CA GLY A 238 -20.12 -16.86 15.59
C GLY A 238 -20.35 -15.94 14.39
N GLY A 239 -19.58 -14.86 14.25
CA GLY A 239 -19.66 -13.94 13.13
C GLY A 239 -19.21 -14.56 11.80
N LYS A 240 -19.49 -13.87 10.70
CA LYS A 240 -19.23 -14.32 9.33
C LYS A 240 -18.08 -13.57 8.71
N VAL A 241 -17.23 -14.27 7.97
CA VAL A 241 -16.19 -13.70 7.14
C VAL A 241 -16.42 -14.12 5.68
N ILE A 242 -16.73 -13.17 4.84
CA ILE A 242 -16.91 -13.36 3.39
C ILE A 242 -15.64 -12.90 2.69
N ILE A 243 -15.01 -13.79 1.94
CA ILE A 243 -13.81 -13.49 1.16
C ILE A 243 -14.17 -13.33 -0.32
N ILE A 244 -13.70 -12.25 -0.94
CA ILE A 244 -13.84 -12.00 -2.38
C ILE A 244 -12.43 -11.83 -2.96
N ASN A 245 -11.93 -12.85 -3.69
CA ASN A 245 -10.58 -12.86 -4.24
C ASN A 245 -10.50 -13.91 -5.38
N PRO A 246 -9.95 -13.59 -6.56
CA PRO A 246 -9.84 -14.55 -7.69
C PRO A 246 -8.88 -15.71 -7.41
N GLN A 247 -8.02 -15.62 -6.41
CA GLN A 247 -7.10 -16.66 -5.97
C GLN A 247 -7.48 -17.15 -4.57
N ILE A 248 -7.51 -18.46 -4.36
CA ILE A 248 -7.69 -19.03 -3.02
C ILE A 248 -6.36 -18.90 -2.27
N GLU A 249 -6.35 -18.07 -1.25
CA GLU A 249 -5.22 -17.87 -0.36
C GLU A 249 -5.39 -18.78 0.86
N ILE A 250 -4.48 -19.73 1.07
CA ILE A 250 -4.55 -20.74 2.14
C ILE A 250 -4.82 -20.07 3.51
N GLY A 251 -4.15 -18.98 3.82
CA GLY A 251 -4.32 -18.29 5.10
C GLY A 251 -5.67 -17.55 5.26
N LEU A 252 -6.45 -17.35 4.17
CA LEU A 252 -7.82 -16.85 4.23
C LEU A 252 -8.87 -17.97 4.39
N VAL A 253 -8.45 -19.22 4.18
CA VAL A 253 -9.26 -20.41 4.50
C VAL A 253 -9.02 -20.83 5.94
N LYS A 254 -7.75 -21.06 6.30
CA LYS A 254 -7.33 -21.47 7.65
C LYS A 254 -6.06 -20.73 8.07
N PHE A 255 -6.00 -20.22 9.29
CA PHE A 255 -4.86 -19.45 9.78
C PHE A 255 -4.47 -19.83 11.22
N ALA A 256 -3.18 -20.11 11.42
CA ALA A 256 -2.58 -20.38 12.74
C ALA A 256 -1.87 -19.12 13.25
N SER A 257 -2.50 -18.41 14.18
CA SER A 257 -1.95 -17.18 14.75
C SER A 257 -1.12 -17.45 16.01
N PRO A 258 0.05 -16.80 16.15
CA PRO A 258 0.81 -16.82 17.42
C PRO A 258 0.06 -16.22 18.61
N ALA A 259 -0.92 -15.35 18.37
CA ALA A 259 -1.76 -14.79 19.44
C ALA A 259 -2.73 -15.84 20.04
N PHE A 260 -2.99 -16.94 19.32
CA PHE A 260 -3.84 -18.06 19.76
C PHE A 260 -3.04 -19.36 19.75
N PRO A 261 -2.00 -19.53 20.60
CA PRO A 261 -1.02 -20.61 20.48
C PRO A 261 -1.64 -21.97 20.75
N ILE A 262 -2.51 -22.11 21.74
CA ILE A 262 -3.16 -23.38 22.11
C ILE A 262 -4.02 -23.89 20.96
N LYS A 263 -4.86 -23.04 20.39
CA LYS A 263 -5.72 -23.39 19.26
C LYS A 263 -4.89 -23.72 18.01
N SER A 264 -3.86 -22.93 17.74
CA SER A 264 -2.96 -23.18 16.62
C SER A 264 -2.24 -24.53 16.70
N LEU A 265 -1.90 -24.99 17.91
CA LEU A 265 -1.28 -26.30 18.14
C LEU A 265 -2.29 -27.47 18.07
N LEU A 266 -3.48 -27.29 18.67
CA LEU A 266 -4.46 -28.40 18.78
C LEU A 266 -5.23 -28.63 17.47
N THR A 267 -5.56 -27.58 16.72
CA THR A 267 -6.42 -27.65 15.51
C THR A 267 -5.68 -27.32 14.22
N GLY A 268 -4.38 -27.04 14.28
CA GLY A 268 -3.59 -26.56 13.14
C GLY A 268 -3.97 -25.16 12.65
N GLY A 269 -4.78 -24.42 13.43
CA GLY A 269 -5.24 -23.06 13.11
C GLY A 269 -6.76 -22.88 13.22
N SER A 270 -7.22 -21.68 12.96
CA SER A 270 -8.65 -21.29 12.99
C SER A 270 -9.20 -21.18 11.57
N ASP A 271 -10.44 -21.65 11.36
CA ASP A 271 -11.16 -21.45 10.11
C ASP A 271 -11.54 -19.98 9.98
N ILE A 272 -11.22 -19.37 8.84
CA ILE A 272 -11.41 -17.95 8.60
C ILE A 272 -12.66 -17.69 7.76
N SER A 273 -12.67 -18.16 6.50
CA SER A 273 -13.77 -17.89 5.59
C SER A 273 -15.03 -18.64 5.97
N SER A 274 -16.16 -17.94 5.95
CA SER A 274 -17.50 -18.54 5.96
C SER A 274 -18.02 -18.79 4.55
N LEU A 275 -17.56 -17.96 3.61
CA LEU A 275 -17.85 -18.02 2.19
C LEU A 275 -16.66 -17.45 1.42
N TYR A 276 -16.33 -18.05 0.28
CA TYR A 276 -15.23 -17.62 -0.59
C TYR A 276 -15.73 -17.48 -2.02
N LEU A 277 -15.64 -16.26 -2.58
CA LEU A 277 -16.05 -15.95 -3.95
C LEU A 277 -14.82 -15.62 -4.80
N GLN A 278 -14.80 -16.16 -6.03
CA GLN A 278 -13.73 -15.93 -7.00
C GLN A 278 -14.25 -15.18 -8.25
N PRO A 279 -14.47 -13.86 -8.20
CA PRO A 279 -14.92 -13.11 -9.36
C PRO A 279 -13.80 -12.93 -10.39
N ILE A 280 -14.17 -12.68 -11.64
CA ILE A 280 -13.24 -12.28 -12.71
C ILE A 280 -12.57 -10.96 -12.29
N PRO A 281 -11.22 -10.83 -12.35
CA PRO A 281 -10.54 -9.59 -12.00
C PRO A 281 -11.06 -8.37 -12.74
N GLY A 282 -11.39 -7.30 -12.02
CA GLY A 282 -11.95 -6.05 -12.54
C GLY A 282 -13.48 -6.02 -12.65
N SER A 283 -14.15 -7.11 -12.31
CA SER A 283 -15.62 -7.22 -12.34
C SER A 283 -16.29 -6.88 -11.00
N ASP A 284 -15.55 -6.40 -10.02
CA ASP A 284 -16.04 -6.18 -8.66
C ASP A 284 -17.29 -5.30 -8.63
N ALA A 285 -17.35 -4.24 -9.44
CA ALA A 285 -18.53 -3.40 -9.56
C ALA A 285 -19.77 -4.21 -10.01
N ALA A 286 -19.63 -5.16 -10.92
CA ALA A 286 -20.74 -6.02 -11.36
C ALA A 286 -21.21 -6.95 -10.24
N LEU A 287 -20.29 -7.56 -9.50
CA LEU A 287 -20.62 -8.37 -8.33
C LEU A 287 -21.42 -7.56 -7.32
N PHE A 288 -20.95 -6.34 -6.97
CA PHE A 288 -21.64 -5.51 -5.99
C PHE A 288 -23.00 -4.99 -6.47
N VAL A 289 -23.17 -4.71 -7.77
CA VAL A 289 -24.48 -4.43 -8.37
C VAL A 289 -25.39 -5.66 -8.27
N GLY A 290 -24.86 -6.86 -8.49
CA GLY A 290 -25.61 -8.12 -8.27
C GLY A 290 -26.03 -8.32 -6.81
N LEU A 291 -25.15 -8.02 -5.86
CA LEU A 291 -25.50 -8.03 -4.42
C LEU A 291 -26.61 -7.04 -4.11
N GLN A 292 -26.56 -5.81 -4.65
CA GLN A 292 -27.59 -4.78 -4.49
C GLN A 292 -28.93 -5.25 -5.07
N LYS A 293 -28.94 -5.80 -6.30
CA LYS A 293 -30.12 -6.38 -6.93
C LYS A 293 -30.73 -7.47 -6.05
N SER A 294 -29.94 -8.40 -5.60
CA SER A 294 -30.41 -9.50 -4.76
C SER A 294 -30.95 -9.02 -3.41
N LEU A 295 -30.31 -8.01 -2.76
CA LEU A 295 -30.82 -7.39 -1.55
C LEU A 295 -32.19 -6.73 -1.74
N ILE A 296 -32.43 -6.13 -2.92
CA ILE A 296 -33.74 -5.54 -3.30
C ILE A 296 -34.77 -6.65 -3.46
N GLU A 297 -34.47 -7.68 -4.25
CA GLU A 297 -35.39 -8.80 -4.51
C GLU A 297 -35.77 -9.57 -3.23
N GLN A 298 -34.84 -9.66 -2.27
CA GLN A 298 -35.07 -10.31 -0.98
C GLN A 298 -35.71 -9.38 0.10
N ASN A 299 -36.03 -8.12 -0.22
CA ASN A 299 -36.51 -7.11 0.70
C ASN A 299 -35.63 -6.89 1.94
N LEU A 300 -34.30 -6.89 1.72
CA LEU A 300 -33.30 -6.71 2.78
C LEU A 300 -32.69 -5.29 2.81
N ILE A 301 -33.14 -4.40 1.95
CA ILE A 301 -32.70 -3.00 1.91
C ILE A 301 -33.34 -2.17 3.04
N LYS A 302 -32.64 -1.13 3.50
CA LYS A 302 -33.05 -0.27 4.60
C LYS A 302 -33.63 1.06 4.08
N ILE A 303 -34.87 1.03 3.55
CA ILE A 303 -35.49 2.17 2.86
C ILE A 303 -35.51 3.44 3.71
N GLU A 304 -35.90 3.36 5.00
CA GLU A 304 -35.98 4.53 5.87
C GLU A 304 -34.59 5.14 6.16
N TYR A 305 -33.57 4.31 6.26
CA TYR A 305 -32.18 4.77 6.35
C TYR A 305 -31.75 5.51 5.07
N LEU A 306 -32.05 4.96 3.89
CA LEU A 306 -31.73 5.57 2.61
C LEU A 306 -32.38 6.94 2.45
N LYS A 307 -33.67 7.06 2.73
CA LYS A 307 -34.41 8.34 2.68
C LYS A 307 -33.81 9.39 3.61
N SER A 308 -33.44 8.98 4.82
CA SER A 308 -33.00 9.92 5.86
C SER A 308 -31.57 10.40 5.67
N TYR A 309 -30.67 9.50 5.26
CA TYR A 309 -29.23 9.73 5.35
C TYR A 309 -28.49 9.70 4.03
N THR A 310 -29.18 9.51 2.89
CA THR A 310 -28.52 9.46 1.58
C THR A 310 -29.17 10.36 0.55
N GLN A 311 -28.40 10.70 -0.48
CA GLN A 311 -28.85 11.36 -1.69
C GLN A 311 -28.69 10.40 -2.89
N ASN A 312 -29.55 10.57 -3.90
CA ASN A 312 -29.51 9.83 -5.16
C ASN A 312 -29.69 8.30 -5.06
N TRP A 313 -30.20 7.81 -3.92
CA TRP A 313 -30.37 6.38 -3.67
C TRP A 313 -31.35 5.70 -4.62
N GLN A 314 -32.42 6.41 -5.06
CA GLN A 314 -33.43 5.87 -6.00
C GLN A 314 -32.77 5.44 -7.30
N ASN A 315 -31.93 6.30 -7.91
CA ASN A 315 -31.26 6.00 -9.17
C ASN A 315 -30.37 4.77 -9.07
N VAL A 316 -29.71 4.57 -7.91
CA VAL A 316 -28.86 3.39 -7.67
C VAL A 316 -29.71 2.13 -7.51
N VAL A 317 -30.82 2.20 -6.75
CA VAL A 317 -31.73 1.09 -6.57
C VAL A 317 -32.42 0.72 -7.89
N ASP A 318 -32.88 1.71 -8.64
CA ASP A 318 -33.53 1.50 -9.96
C ASP A 318 -32.55 0.88 -10.95
N TYR A 319 -31.31 1.35 -11.00
CA TYR A 319 -30.28 0.76 -11.85
C TYR A 319 -30.04 -0.71 -11.51
N ALA A 320 -29.79 -1.02 -10.22
CA ALA A 320 -29.54 -2.38 -9.77
C ALA A 320 -30.75 -3.31 -10.03
N ASN A 321 -31.98 -2.81 -9.86
CA ASN A 321 -33.20 -3.57 -10.12
C ASN A 321 -33.41 -3.88 -11.60
N ASN A 322 -33.07 -2.95 -12.49
CA ASN A 322 -33.35 -3.07 -13.93
C ASN A 322 -32.27 -3.84 -14.72
N ILE A 323 -31.07 -4.00 -14.19
CA ILE A 323 -30.01 -4.78 -14.87
C ILE A 323 -30.36 -6.27 -14.86
N SER A 324 -30.10 -6.98 -15.97
CA SER A 324 -30.37 -8.42 -16.04
C SER A 324 -29.36 -9.26 -15.26
N TRP A 325 -29.81 -10.37 -14.70
CA TRP A 325 -28.91 -11.35 -14.07
C TRP A 325 -27.87 -11.89 -15.02
N ASP A 326 -28.23 -12.14 -16.31
CA ASP A 326 -27.29 -12.61 -17.33
C ASP A 326 -26.10 -11.65 -17.53
N ASN A 327 -26.38 -10.34 -17.54
CA ASN A 327 -25.31 -9.35 -17.67
C ASN A 327 -24.41 -9.33 -16.42
N ILE A 328 -24.98 -9.47 -15.24
CA ILE A 328 -24.21 -9.51 -13.99
C ILE A 328 -23.34 -10.76 -13.94
N THR A 329 -23.94 -11.95 -14.10
CA THR A 329 -23.26 -13.25 -13.96
C THR A 329 -22.19 -13.44 -15.02
N SER A 330 -22.48 -13.09 -16.27
CA SER A 330 -21.50 -13.17 -17.37
C SER A 330 -20.33 -12.20 -17.19
N THR A 331 -20.56 -11.04 -16.56
CA THR A 331 -19.49 -10.07 -16.31
C THR A 331 -18.62 -10.49 -15.11
N CYS A 332 -19.22 -10.96 -14.01
CA CYS A 332 -18.45 -11.27 -12.80
C CYS A 332 -17.97 -12.72 -12.71
N GLY A 333 -18.54 -13.64 -13.53
CA GLY A 333 -18.18 -15.05 -13.55
C GLY A 333 -18.72 -15.86 -12.37
N LEU A 334 -19.62 -15.29 -11.57
CA LEU A 334 -20.29 -15.95 -10.44
C LEU A 334 -21.74 -16.27 -10.80
N SER A 335 -22.27 -17.36 -10.25
CA SER A 335 -23.67 -17.73 -10.43
C SER A 335 -24.61 -16.79 -9.64
N GLN A 336 -25.87 -16.72 -10.07
CA GLN A 336 -26.89 -15.98 -9.35
C GLN A 336 -27.07 -16.52 -7.91
N GLU A 337 -26.97 -17.83 -7.72
CA GLU A 337 -27.09 -18.50 -6.43
C GLU A 337 -26.00 -18.06 -5.45
N GLU A 338 -24.74 -17.99 -5.90
CA GLU A 338 -23.62 -17.52 -5.08
C GLU A 338 -23.80 -16.06 -4.65
N ILE A 339 -24.22 -15.21 -5.58
CA ILE A 339 -24.49 -13.79 -5.31
C ILE A 339 -25.66 -13.64 -4.34
N THR A 340 -26.74 -14.40 -4.55
CA THR A 340 -27.96 -14.37 -3.73
C THR A 340 -27.69 -14.86 -2.30
N ALA A 341 -26.93 -15.94 -2.14
CA ALA A 341 -26.55 -16.45 -0.82
C ALA A 341 -25.64 -15.44 -0.07
N THR A 342 -24.73 -14.79 -0.79
CA THR A 342 -23.88 -13.74 -0.23
C THR A 342 -24.69 -12.53 0.24
N ALA A 343 -25.60 -12.06 -0.62
CA ALA A 343 -26.49 -10.94 -0.31
C ALA A 343 -27.36 -11.24 0.91
N TYR A 344 -27.86 -12.49 1.05
CA TYR A 344 -28.64 -12.92 2.20
C TYR A 344 -27.84 -12.82 3.50
N ILE A 345 -26.59 -13.30 3.53
CA ILE A 345 -25.71 -13.20 4.71
C ILE A 345 -25.49 -11.73 5.08
N ILE A 346 -25.15 -10.89 4.11
CA ILE A 346 -24.92 -9.45 4.32
C ILE A 346 -26.22 -8.77 4.85
N GLY A 347 -27.36 -9.02 4.20
CA GLY A 347 -28.63 -8.39 4.54
C GLY A 347 -29.22 -8.82 5.89
N LYS A 348 -28.88 -10.03 6.36
CA LYS A 348 -29.28 -10.55 7.69
C LYS A 348 -28.31 -10.18 8.80
N SER A 349 -27.08 -9.80 8.47
CA SER A 349 -26.12 -9.29 9.44
C SER A 349 -26.51 -7.88 9.88
N THR A 350 -26.27 -7.56 11.15
CA THR A 350 -26.67 -6.26 11.70
C THR A 350 -25.57 -5.24 11.67
N ARG A 351 -24.30 -5.68 11.64
CA ARG A 351 -23.10 -4.84 11.68
C ARG A 351 -22.05 -5.40 10.72
N VAL A 352 -22.09 -4.91 9.48
CA VAL A 352 -21.20 -5.38 8.41
C VAL A 352 -20.07 -4.37 8.18
N VAL A 353 -18.84 -4.84 8.19
CA VAL A 353 -17.67 -4.08 7.77
C VAL A 353 -17.24 -4.55 6.38
N PHE A 354 -17.20 -3.62 5.42
CA PHE A 354 -16.67 -3.83 4.09
C PHE A 354 -15.19 -3.39 4.08
N ALA A 355 -14.30 -4.35 4.04
CA ALA A 355 -12.85 -4.12 4.11
C ALA A 355 -12.18 -4.52 2.81
N TRP A 356 -11.33 -3.67 2.24
CA TRP A 356 -10.66 -3.99 0.98
C TRP A 356 -9.20 -3.53 0.93
N ALA A 357 -8.42 -4.18 0.06
CA ALA A 357 -7.05 -3.82 -0.24
C ALA A 357 -6.87 -3.49 -1.74
N MET A 358 -5.62 -3.49 -2.21
CA MET A 358 -5.26 -3.07 -3.56
C MET A 358 -5.85 -3.95 -4.68
N GLY A 359 -6.37 -5.14 -4.38
CA GLY A 359 -7.14 -5.93 -5.34
C GLY A 359 -8.40 -5.23 -5.87
N ILE A 360 -8.88 -4.19 -5.17
CA ILE A 360 -10.02 -3.37 -5.57
C ILE A 360 -9.59 -2.06 -6.22
N THR A 361 -8.52 -1.44 -5.71
CA THR A 361 -8.13 -0.09 -6.12
C THR A 361 -7.27 -0.05 -7.37
N GLN A 362 -6.49 -1.10 -7.64
CA GLN A 362 -5.54 -1.13 -8.76
C GLN A 362 -6.18 -1.71 -10.04
N HIS A 363 -7.32 -1.13 -10.43
CA HIS A 363 -8.06 -1.40 -11.67
C HIS A 363 -8.36 -0.10 -12.41
N SER A 364 -8.63 -0.18 -13.70
CA SER A 364 -9.05 0.97 -14.52
C SER A 364 -10.42 1.55 -14.12
N ASN A 365 -11.18 0.86 -13.30
CA ASN A 365 -12.46 1.25 -12.71
C ASN A 365 -12.40 1.25 -11.17
N GLY A 366 -11.22 1.58 -10.60
CA GLY A 366 -10.98 1.50 -9.16
C GLY A 366 -11.94 2.35 -8.34
N VAL A 367 -12.27 3.58 -8.77
CA VAL A 367 -13.22 4.45 -8.07
C VAL A 367 -14.65 3.91 -8.16
N ASP A 368 -15.05 3.35 -9.30
CA ASP A 368 -16.38 2.74 -9.45
C ASP A 368 -16.56 1.51 -8.54
N ASN A 369 -15.49 0.72 -8.37
CA ASN A 369 -15.50 -0.37 -7.39
C ASN A 369 -15.76 0.16 -5.96
N ILE A 370 -15.16 1.30 -5.59
CA ILE A 370 -15.40 1.92 -4.28
C ILE A 370 -16.85 2.41 -4.15
N PHE A 371 -17.40 3.04 -5.20
CA PHE A 371 -18.81 3.47 -5.20
C PHE A 371 -19.75 2.29 -5.00
N SER A 372 -19.55 1.16 -5.70
CA SER A 372 -20.42 0.00 -5.60
C SER A 372 -20.36 -0.67 -4.22
N ILE A 373 -19.17 -0.73 -3.60
CA ILE A 373 -19.00 -1.21 -2.22
C ILE A 373 -19.72 -0.27 -1.23
N ALA A 374 -19.48 1.04 -1.35
CA ALA A 374 -20.11 2.05 -0.49
C ALA A 374 -21.63 2.08 -0.63
N ASN A 375 -22.17 1.96 -1.85
CA ASN A 375 -23.60 1.82 -2.10
C ASN A 375 -24.19 0.61 -1.37
N THR A 376 -23.50 -0.54 -1.39
CA THR A 376 -23.97 -1.75 -0.71
C THR A 376 -23.98 -1.57 0.81
N ALA A 377 -22.97 -0.88 1.37
CA ALA A 377 -22.95 -0.52 2.79
C ALA A 377 -24.12 0.40 3.15
N LEU A 378 -24.45 1.39 2.31
CA LEU A 378 -25.58 2.30 2.51
C LEU A 378 -26.93 1.60 2.37
N ILE A 379 -27.13 0.78 1.33
CA ILE A 379 -28.37 0.03 1.08
C ILE A 379 -28.74 -0.87 2.27
N THR A 380 -27.74 -1.42 2.93
CA THR A 380 -27.92 -2.29 4.10
C THR A 380 -27.90 -1.55 5.45
N GLY A 381 -27.75 -0.21 5.44
CA GLY A 381 -27.67 0.61 6.66
C GLY A 381 -26.40 0.34 7.48
N ASN A 382 -25.31 -0.03 6.83
CA ASN A 382 -24.02 -0.36 7.45
C ASN A 382 -22.96 0.76 7.29
N ALA A 383 -23.39 2.02 7.30
CA ALA A 383 -22.50 3.18 7.37
C ALA A 383 -22.98 4.12 8.49
N GLY A 384 -22.04 4.70 9.25
CA GLY A 384 -22.38 5.55 10.40
C GLY A 384 -23.02 4.76 11.54
N LYS A 385 -22.39 3.68 11.98
CA LYS A 385 -22.87 2.80 13.01
C LYS A 385 -21.70 2.04 13.65
N ILE A 386 -21.68 1.95 14.98
CA ILE A 386 -20.66 1.20 15.72
C ILE A 386 -20.57 -0.23 15.20
N GLY A 387 -19.38 -0.67 14.82
CA GLY A 387 -19.12 -2.02 14.32
C GLY A 387 -19.52 -2.26 12.87
N ALA A 388 -19.87 -1.22 12.11
CA ALA A 388 -20.22 -1.30 10.70
C ALA A 388 -19.65 -0.13 9.91
N GLY A 389 -19.35 -0.34 8.63
CA GLY A 389 -18.84 0.72 7.75
C GLY A 389 -17.86 0.22 6.70
N THR A 390 -17.16 1.16 6.12
CA THR A 390 -16.12 0.93 5.11
C THR A 390 -14.73 1.06 5.69
N MET A 391 -13.83 0.14 5.31
CA MET A 391 -12.47 0.07 5.84
C MET A 391 -11.43 -0.21 4.73
N PRO A 392 -10.83 0.82 4.11
CA PRO A 392 -9.69 0.63 3.23
C PRO A 392 -8.47 0.16 4.02
N ILE A 393 -7.91 -1.00 3.67
CA ILE A 393 -6.75 -1.60 4.33
C ILE A 393 -5.49 -1.11 3.64
N ARG A 394 -4.94 -0.01 4.14
CA ARG A 394 -3.78 0.66 3.53
C ARG A 394 -2.48 -0.14 3.71
N GLY A 395 -1.51 0.08 2.81
CA GLY A 395 -0.26 -0.69 2.76
C GLY A 395 0.80 -0.23 3.75
N HIS A 396 1.32 0.99 3.61
CA HIS A 396 2.44 1.50 4.40
C HIS A 396 2.05 1.95 5.80
N SER A 397 3.00 1.90 6.74
CA SER A 397 2.78 2.15 8.17
C SER A 397 2.28 3.57 8.51
N ASN A 398 2.57 4.56 7.69
CA ASN A 398 2.18 5.97 7.87
C ASN A 398 1.65 6.63 6.58
N VAL A 399 1.21 5.86 5.59
CA VAL A 399 0.73 6.43 4.31
C VAL A 399 -0.48 7.36 4.52
N GLN A 400 -1.32 7.08 5.50
CA GLN A 400 -2.46 7.94 5.81
C GLN A 400 -1.99 9.23 6.49
N GLY A 401 -0.99 9.15 7.38
CA GLY A 401 -0.38 10.31 8.02
C GLY A 401 0.26 11.28 7.02
N PHE A 402 0.90 10.78 5.95
CA PHE A 402 1.42 11.66 4.89
C PHE A 402 0.33 12.54 4.28
N GLY A 403 -0.78 11.93 3.85
CA GLY A 403 -1.93 12.69 3.33
C GLY A 403 -2.52 13.63 4.37
N SER A 404 -2.61 13.22 5.63
CA SER A 404 -3.10 14.06 6.73
C SER A 404 -2.21 15.27 7.00
N MET A 405 -0.88 15.10 6.89
CA MET A 405 0.10 16.17 7.09
C MET A 405 0.21 17.14 5.89
N GLY A 406 -0.58 16.95 4.84
CA GLY A 406 -0.62 17.86 3.70
C GLY A 406 0.31 17.47 2.54
N VAL A 407 0.90 16.26 2.54
CA VAL A 407 1.60 15.72 1.36
C VAL A 407 0.54 15.26 0.35
N THR A 408 0.07 16.20 -0.43
CA THR A 408 -1.00 16.02 -1.43
C THR A 408 -0.89 17.13 -2.48
N VAL A 409 -1.30 16.85 -3.68
CA VAL A 409 -1.28 17.82 -4.80
C VAL A 409 -2.28 18.96 -4.63
N ASN A 410 -3.34 18.76 -3.82
CA ASN A 410 -4.36 19.74 -3.49
C ASN A 410 -4.60 19.76 -1.98
N LEU A 411 -4.42 20.91 -1.34
CA LEU A 411 -4.74 21.11 0.07
C LEU A 411 -6.23 21.43 0.28
N ARG A 412 -6.74 21.03 1.44
CA ARG A 412 -8.00 21.58 1.95
C ARG A 412 -7.80 23.07 2.27
N GLU A 413 -8.82 23.85 2.00
CA GLU A 413 -8.75 25.31 2.12
C GLU A 413 -8.33 25.78 3.53
N GLU A 414 -8.85 25.14 4.57
CA GLU A 414 -8.51 25.43 5.98
C GLU A 414 -7.00 25.26 6.25
N ILE A 415 -6.41 24.17 5.75
CA ILE A 415 -4.97 23.90 5.91
C ILE A 415 -4.16 24.92 5.09
N LYS A 416 -4.61 25.22 3.87
CA LYS A 416 -3.96 26.18 2.99
C LYS A 416 -3.90 27.57 3.62
N GLN A 417 -4.98 28.03 4.21
CA GLN A 417 -5.05 29.34 4.91
C GLN A 417 -4.11 29.34 6.12
N ALA A 418 -4.14 28.29 6.97
CA ALA A 418 -3.26 28.18 8.13
C ALA A 418 -1.78 28.16 7.74
N LEU A 419 -1.41 27.44 6.67
CA LEU A 419 -0.03 27.41 6.18
C LEU A 419 0.38 28.71 5.50
N SER A 420 -0.51 29.39 4.79
CA SER A 420 -0.24 30.72 4.22
C SER A 420 0.11 31.73 5.31
N GLN A 421 -0.63 31.73 6.42
CA GLN A 421 -0.33 32.55 7.59
C GLN A 421 1.02 32.20 8.22
N LEU A 422 1.30 30.89 8.39
CA LEU A 422 2.55 30.40 8.97
C LEU A 422 3.76 30.78 8.10
N LEU A 423 3.66 30.65 6.79
CA LEU A 423 4.72 30.97 5.83
C LEU A 423 4.83 32.47 5.49
N GLY A 424 3.83 33.27 5.85
CA GLY A 424 3.76 34.68 5.49
C GLY A 424 3.64 34.93 3.98
N THR A 425 3.10 33.98 3.24
CA THR A 425 2.95 34.05 1.77
C THR A 425 1.68 33.34 1.32
N THR A 426 1.14 33.78 0.19
CA THR A 426 0.01 33.07 -0.45
C THR A 426 0.52 31.82 -1.13
N LEU A 427 -0.07 30.68 -0.82
CA LEU A 427 0.28 29.41 -1.47
C LEU A 427 -0.27 29.36 -2.90
N SER A 428 0.44 28.64 -3.76
CA SER A 428 0.03 28.42 -5.15
C SER A 428 -1.35 27.74 -5.25
N GLU A 429 -2.18 28.22 -6.17
CA GLU A 429 -3.48 27.63 -6.53
C GLU A 429 -3.36 26.51 -7.55
N THR A 430 -2.23 26.44 -8.27
CA THR A 430 -2.02 25.44 -9.32
C THR A 430 -1.86 24.06 -8.67
N PRO A 431 -2.70 23.07 -9.02
CA PRO A 431 -2.53 21.70 -8.55
C PRO A 431 -1.17 21.13 -8.94
N GLY A 432 -0.59 20.33 -8.07
CA GLY A 432 0.64 19.59 -8.35
C GLY A 432 0.39 18.33 -9.19
N TYR A 433 1.46 17.62 -9.49
CA TYR A 433 1.43 16.34 -10.20
C TYR A 433 1.23 15.17 -9.23
N HIS A 434 0.24 14.32 -9.48
CA HIS A 434 0.20 12.98 -8.93
C HIS A 434 1.35 12.12 -9.47
N THR A 435 1.65 10.99 -8.86
CA THR A 435 2.84 10.19 -9.20
C THR A 435 2.93 9.84 -10.69
N ARG A 436 1.84 9.48 -11.35
CA ARG A 436 1.84 9.17 -12.79
C ARG A 436 2.03 10.41 -13.66
N ASP A 437 1.39 11.51 -13.28
CA ASP A 437 1.53 12.79 -13.98
C ASP A 437 2.94 13.35 -13.80
N LEU A 438 3.56 13.13 -12.64
CA LEU A 438 4.95 13.47 -12.37
C LEU A 438 5.91 12.72 -13.31
N ILE A 439 5.71 11.40 -13.49
CA ILE A 439 6.50 10.61 -14.44
C ILE A 439 6.32 11.12 -15.88
N ALA A 440 5.09 11.39 -16.29
CA ALA A 440 4.81 11.94 -17.63
C ALA A 440 5.41 13.35 -17.81
N ALA A 441 5.33 14.20 -16.80
CA ALA A 441 5.95 15.55 -16.83
C ALA A 441 7.48 15.46 -16.88
N ALA A 442 8.07 14.51 -16.14
CA ALA A 442 9.53 14.29 -16.17
C ALA A 442 9.99 13.78 -17.54
N GLU A 443 9.26 12.85 -18.17
CA GLU A 443 9.52 12.35 -19.52
C GLU A 443 9.58 13.48 -20.56
N LEU A 444 8.73 14.52 -20.39
CA LEU A 444 8.68 15.71 -21.22
C LEU A 444 9.71 16.80 -20.81
N GLY A 445 10.64 16.50 -19.90
CA GLY A 445 11.65 17.44 -19.41
C GLY A 445 11.09 18.65 -18.65
N LYS A 446 9.92 18.50 -18.00
CA LYS A 446 9.28 19.57 -17.21
C LYS A 446 9.73 19.58 -15.74
N ILE A 447 10.50 18.61 -15.29
CA ILE A 447 11.00 18.49 -13.92
C ILE A 447 12.52 18.51 -13.95
N ASP A 448 13.14 19.40 -13.19
CA ASP A 448 14.59 19.50 -13.06
C ASP A 448 15.09 18.92 -11.73
N THR A 449 14.31 19.05 -10.68
CA THR A 449 14.67 18.57 -9.35
C THR A 449 13.62 17.64 -8.79
N LEU A 450 14.05 16.46 -8.35
CA LEU A 450 13.19 15.49 -7.68
C LEU A 450 13.79 15.09 -6.31
N PHE A 451 13.02 15.29 -5.25
CA PHE A 451 13.38 14.89 -3.90
C PHE A 451 12.52 13.71 -3.45
N CYS A 452 13.13 12.52 -3.35
CA CYS A 452 12.46 11.28 -2.94
C CYS A 452 12.70 11.03 -1.45
N LEU A 453 11.67 11.24 -0.61
CA LEU A 453 11.71 10.92 0.82
C LEU A 453 11.31 9.46 1.03
N GLY A 454 12.30 8.57 1.00
CA GLY A 454 12.10 7.13 1.01
C GLY A 454 11.46 6.59 -0.27
N GLY A 455 11.07 5.31 -0.23
CA GLY A 455 10.38 4.64 -1.32
C GLY A 455 11.30 4.14 -2.44
N ASN A 456 10.67 3.63 -3.48
CA ASN A 456 11.31 3.12 -4.69
C ASN A 456 10.43 3.51 -5.89
N LEU A 457 10.50 4.79 -6.27
CA LEU A 457 9.66 5.36 -7.32
C LEU A 457 9.78 4.57 -8.63
N TYR A 458 10.99 4.17 -9.01
CA TYR A 458 11.24 3.39 -10.23
C TYR A 458 10.46 2.07 -10.20
N ALA A 459 10.74 1.18 -9.24
CA ALA A 459 10.16 -0.17 -9.24
C ALA A 459 8.68 -0.20 -8.80
N ALA A 460 8.18 0.88 -8.19
CA ALA A 460 6.77 1.00 -7.84
C ALA A 460 5.87 1.33 -9.03
N ASN A 461 6.42 1.91 -10.10
CA ASN A 461 5.65 2.24 -11.30
C ASN A 461 5.36 0.99 -12.15
N PRO A 462 4.22 0.94 -12.84
CA PRO A 462 4.08 0.12 -14.03
C PRO A 462 4.95 0.72 -15.15
N ASP A 463 5.24 -0.03 -16.21
CA ASP A 463 6.06 0.46 -17.31
C ASP A 463 7.44 0.98 -16.84
N LEU A 464 8.27 0.04 -16.38
CA LEU A 464 9.60 0.36 -15.84
C LEU A 464 10.50 1.08 -16.86
N GLN A 465 10.30 0.82 -18.16
CA GLN A 465 11.04 1.48 -19.21
C GLN A 465 10.70 2.97 -19.28
N GLN A 466 9.41 3.32 -19.24
CA GLN A 466 8.97 4.72 -19.18
C GLN A 466 9.51 5.40 -17.92
N ALA A 467 9.41 4.74 -16.77
CA ALA A 467 9.92 5.31 -15.51
C ALA A 467 11.44 5.59 -15.60
N LYS A 468 12.21 4.66 -16.16
CA LYS A 468 13.66 4.85 -16.38
C LYS A 468 13.96 6.03 -17.30
N GLN A 469 13.24 6.11 -18.43
CA GLN A 469 13.40 7.19 -19.39
C GLN A 469 13.02 8.54 -18.78
N ALA A 470 11.90 8.62 -18.10
CA ALA A 470 11.43 9.85 -17.44
C ALA A 470 12.42 10.36 -16.39
N LEU A 471 12.91 9.48 -15.52
CA LEU A 471 13.87 9.85 -14.48
C LEU A 471 15.20 10.33 -15.07
N SER A 472 15.61 9.79 -16.22
CA SER A 472 16.85 10.21 -16.92
C SER A 472 16.75 11.62 -17.56
N GLN A 473 15.59 12.26 -17.61
CA GLN A 473 15.43 13.64 -18.05
C GLN A 473 15.59 14.65 -16.91
N ILE A 474 15.50 14.23 -15.65
CA ILE A 474 15.59 15.09 -14.47
C ILE A 474 17.07 15.44 -14.22
N GLU A 475 17.37 16.73 -14.02
CA GLU A 475 18.78 17.18 -13.82
C GLU A 475 19.37 16.61 -12.52
N THR A 476 18.63 16.70 -11.40
CA THR A 476 19.09 16.25 -10.08
C THR A 476 18.04 15.44 -9.36
N ILE A 477 18.39 14.24 -8.90
CA ILE A 477 17.53 13.40 -8.07
C ILE A 477 18.21 13.15 -6.71
N PHE A 478 17.47 13.40 -5.64
CA PHE A 478 17.84 13.07 -4.26
C PHE A 478 17.03 11.87 -3.78
N TYR A 479 17.69 10.78 -3.41
CA TYR A 479 17.10 9.60 -2.79
C TYR A 479 17.46 9.56 -1.30
N VAL A 480 16.51 9.86 -0.44
CA VAL A 480 16.67 9.76 1.02
C VAL A 480 16.23 8.37 1.45
N ALA A 481 17.14 7.56 2.00
CA ALA A 481 16.86 6.16 2.26
C ALA A 481 17.72 5.58 3.40
N THR A 482 17.23 4.50 4.03
CA THR A 482 17.98 3.71 5.02
C THR A 482 18.79 2.59 4.35
N LYS A 483 18.31 2.08 3.20
CA LYS A 483 18.87 0.94 2.48
C LYS A 483 18.82 1.17 0.97
N PRO A 484 19.69 0.55 0.17
CA PRO A 484 19.62 0.62 -1.29
C PRO A 484 18.40 -0.15 -1.82
N ASN A 485 17.95 0.26 -3.00
CA ASN A 485 16.89 -0.40 -3.76
C ASN A 485 17.12 -0.22 -5.27
N LEU A 486 16.33 -0.91 -6.10
CA LEU A 486 16.45 -0.87 -7.56
C LEU A 486 16.37 0.56 -8.13
N GLY A 487 15.59 1.45 -7.54
CA GLY A 487 15.45 2.83 -8.00
C GLY A 487 16.75 3.61 -7.94
N HIS A 488 17.60 3.32 -6.97
CA HIS A 488 18.92 3.95 -6.83
C HIS A 488 19.89 3.59 -7.96
N PHE A 489 19.66 2.49 -8.67
CA PHE A 489 20.54 1.99 -9.72
C PHE A 489 19.95 2.11 -11.12
N HIS A 490 18.63 2.14 -11.25
CA HIS A 490 17.92 2.26 -12.53
C HIS A 490 17.27 3.63 -12.75
N GLY A 491 16.86 4.31 -11.67
CA GLY A 491 16.24 5.64 -11.72
C GLY A 491 17.27 6.76 -11.63
N LEU A 492 18.20 6.80 -12.58
CA LEU A 492 19.34 7.74 -12.58
C LEU A 492 18.95 9.06 -13.24
N ALA A 493 19.41 10.16 -12.67
CA ALA A 493 19.24 11.51 -13.19
C ALA A 493 20.18 11.80 -14.37
N LYS A 494 19.86 12.86 -15.11
CA LYS A 494 20.65 13.33 -16.25
C LYS A 494 22.02 13.86 -15.85
N GLN A 495 22.11 14.66 -14.79
CA GLN A 495 23.36 15.26 -14.34
C GLN A 495 23.92 14.59 -13.09
N GLN A 496 23.08 14.43 -12.06
CA GLN A 496 23.55 13.87 -10.80
C GLN A 496 22.45 13.19 -9.99
N THR A 497 22.76 12.02 -9.47
CA THR A 497 21.91 11.25 -8.56
C THR A 497 22.59 11.15 -7.20
N LEU A 498 21.89 11.57 -6.15
CA LEU A 498 22.38 11.48 -4.79
C LEU A 498 21.64 10.40 -4.01
N ILE A 499 22.34 9.63 -3.19
CA ILE A 499 21.75 8.70 -2.21
C ILE A 499 22.15 9.20 -0.83
N LEU A 500 21.15 9.60 -0.03
CA LEU A 500 21.32 10.26 1.25
C LEU A 500 20.89 9.34 2.39
N PRO A 501 21.81 8.86 3.23
CA PRO A 501 21.52 7.94 4.31
C PRO A 501 20.89 8.65 5.50
N VAL A 502 19.79 8.08 6.02
CA VAL A 502 19.12 8.61 7.20
C VAL A 502 18.97 7.55 8.29
N PHE A 503 18.71 7.99 9.51
CA PHE A 503 18.35 7.11 10.61
C PHE A 503 17.06 6.32 10.28
N ASN A 504 17.02 5.07 10.67
CA ASN A 504 15.75 4.37 10.80
C ASN A 504 15.01 4.82 12.08
N ARG A 505 13.74 4.42 12.24
CA ARG A 505 12.91 4.82 13.38
C ARG A 505 13.50 4.46 14.73
N PHE A 506 14.24 3.37 14.84
CA PHE A 506 14.80 2.88 16.11
C PHE A 506 16.14 3.51 16.49
N GLU A 507 16.74 4.26 15.58
CA GLU A 507 18.00 5.02 15.77
C GLU A 507 17.78 6.54 15.82
N ASN A 508 16.62 6.99 15.33
CA ASN A 508 16.30 8.41 15.20
C ASN A 508 16.36 9.10 16.57
N PRO A 509 17.17 10.17 16.73
CA PRO A 509 17.30 10.86 18.01
C PRO A 509 16.06 11.65 18.44
N HIS A 510 15.08 11.78 17.54
CA HIS A 510 13.86 12.54 17.79
C HIS A 510 12.68 11.62 18.13
N LYS A 511 11.82 12.07 19.05
CA LYS A 511 10.47 11.52 19.17
C LYS A 511 9.67 11.90 17.95
N THR A 512 8.90 10.96 17.42
CA THR A 512 8.10 11.17 16.21
C THR A 512 6.73 10.52 16.33
N THR A 513 5.81 10.89 15.46
CA THR A 513 4.48 10.29 15.42
C THR A 513 4.18 9.59 14.10
N THR A 514 3.24 8.66 14.14
CA THR A 514 2.73 7.96 12.94
C THR A 514 1.23 7.74 13.08
N GLU A 515 0.53 7.75 11.94
CA GLU A 515 -0.90 7.47 11.84
C GLU A 515 -1.15 6.12 11.18
N SER A 516 -1.88 5.24 11.85
CA SER A 516 -2.32 3.96 11.26
C SER A 516 -3.51 4.14 10.30
N GLY A 517 -3.78 3.09 9.50
CA GLY A 517 -4.95 3.05 8.62
C GLY A 517 -6.30 3.09 9.34
N ASN A 518 -6.31 2.87 10.66
CA ASN A 518 -7.50 2.94 11.52
C ASN A 518 -7.65 4.31 12.20
N ASN A 519 -7.00 5.35 11.67
CA ASN A 519 -7.00 6.72 12.21
C ASN A 519 -6.38 6.89 13.60
N PHE A 520 -5.52 5.98 14.02
CA PHE A 520 -4.87 6.02 15.34
C PHE A 520 -3.47 6.59 15.25
N VAL A 521 -3.19 7.66 16.00
CA VAL A 521 -1.89 8.34 16.08
C VAL A 521 -1.09 7.75 17.22
N ARG A 522 0.14 7.26 16.89
CA ARG A 522 1.10 6.69 17.83
C ARG A 522 2.31 7.59 18.01
N LEU A 523 2.80 7.64 19.24
CA LEU A 523 4.07 8.30 19.60
C LEU A 523 5.21 7.27 19.60
N ASN A 524 6.25 7.55 18.83
CA ASN A 524 7.50 6.79 18.82
C ASN A 524 8.51 7.50 19.74
N ASP A 525 9.07 6.76 20.69
CA ASP A 525 10.16 7.28 21.52
C ASP A 525 11.44 7.45 20.70
N GLU A 526 12.38 8.19 21.26
CA GLU A 526 13.73 8.37 20.74
C GLU A 526 14.41 7.02 20.53
N GLY A 527 15.16 6.91 19.45
CA GLY A 527 15.93 5.72 19.12
C GLY A 527 17.13 5.53 20.02
N LYS A 528 17.72 4.35 19.96
CA LYS A 528 18.90 3.99 20.75
C LYS A 528 20.15 4.04 19.90
N SER A 529 21.14 4.80 20.32
CA SER A 529 22.40 5.00 19.58
C SER A 529 23.19 3.70 19.32
N HIS A 530 23.08 2.68 20.18
CA HIS A 530 23.76 1.40 19.97
C HIS A 530 23.18 0.56 18.82
N LEU A 531 22.01 0.94 18.29
CA LEU A 531 21.43 0.34 17.08
C LEU A 531 21.96 0.96 15.80
N LYS A 532 22.66 2.10 15.88
CA LYS A 532 23.28 2.77 14.74
C LYS A 532 24.36 1.90 14.09
N ALA A 533 24.42 1.92 12.78
CA ALA A 533 25.50 1.26 12.04
C ALA A 533 26.86 1.87 12.46
N PRO A 534 27.89 1.08 12.75
CA PRO A 534 29.22 1.59 13.11
C PRO A 534 29.78 2.52 12.01
N ASN A 535 30.44 3.60 12.41
CA ASN A 535 31.09 4.58 11.52
C ASN A 535 30.16 5.21 10.45
N ALA A 536 28.86 5.22 10.70
CA ALA A 536 27.88 5.81 9.79
C ALA A 536 27.76 7.33 9.99
N GLU A 537 27.63 8.05 8.87
CA GLU A 537 27.39 9.50 8.80
C GLU A 537 25.90 9.76 8.54
N LEU A 538 25.06 9.33 9.48
CA LEU A 538 23.60 9.43 9.37
C LEU A 538 23.10 10.72 10.02
N ILE A 539 22.07 11.29 9.39
CA ILE A 539 21.26 12.37 9.94
C ILE A 539 19.79 11.97 9.97
N SER A 540 18.94 12.72 10.64
CA SER A 540 17.50 12.48 10.56
C SER A 540 16.90 13.12 9.32
N GLU A 541 15.75 12.60 8.85
CA GLU A 541 14.96 13.21 7.78
C GLU A 541 14.58 14.65 8.15
N ILE A 542 14.34 14.92 9.45
CA ILE A 542 13.99 16.23 10.01
C ILE A 542 15.17 17.20 9.88
N GLU A 543 16.37 16.80 10.31
CA GLU A 543 17.58 17.61 10.17
C GLU A 543 17.90 17.90 8.70
N LEU A 544 17.78 16.90 7.82
CA LEU A 544 18.02 17.07 6.39
C LEU A 544 17.09 18.12 5.78
N ILE A 545 15.79 17.98 5.99
CA ILE A 545 14.78 18.88 5.40
C ILE A 545 14.92 20.29 5.96
N THR A 546 15.10 20.43 7.26
CA THR A 546 15.20 21.75 7.91
C THR A 546 16.49 22.49 7.59
N GLU A 547 17.62 21.78 7.42
CA GLU A 547 18.87 22.41 7.02
C GLU A 547 18.85 22.85 5.54
N ILE A 548 18.28 22.06 4.64
CA ILE A 548 18.03 22.48 3.25
C ILE A 548 17.15 23.73 3.23
N ALA A 549 16.05 23.72 3.96
CA ALA A 549 15.12 24.84 4.02
C ALA A 549 15.75 26.10 4.63
N HIS A 550 16.55 25.96 5.68
CA HIS A 550 17.29 27.07 6.31
C HIS A 550 18.22 27.78 5.32
N ARG A 551 18.93 27.02 4.48
CA ARG A 551 19.87 27.57 3.47
C ARG A 551 19.15 28.24 2.30
N LEU A 552 17.96 27.75 1.94
CA LEU A 552 17.13 28.33 0.89
C LEU A 552 16.38 29.59 1.32
N HIS A 553 15.92 29.63 2.55
CA HIS A 553 14.98 30.62 3.08
C HIS A 553 15.56 31.39 4.27
N SER A 554 16.66 32.08 4.08
CA SER A 554 17.28 32.90 5.13
C SER A 554 16.43 34.06 5.65
N GLN A 555 15.36 34.45 4.96
CA GLN A 555 14.50 35.61 5.27
C GLN A 555 13.01 35.27 5.47
N THR A 556 12.62 33.99 5.63
CA THR A 556 11.22 33.63 5.91
C THR A 556 10.85 33.88 7.38
N PRO A 557 9.53 34.06 7.70
CA PRO A 557 9.06 34.17 9.09
C PRO A 557 9.38 32.94 9.94
N ILE A 558 9.60 31.80 9.31
CA ILE A 558 9.86 30.52 9.99
C ILE A 558 11.33 30.39 10.37
N ASN A 559 11.61 30.13 11.61
CA ASN A 559 12.93 29.68 12.03
C ASN A 559 13.08 28.17 11.74
N TRP A 560 13.61 27.83 10.57
CA TRP A 560 13.77 26.44 10.12
C TRP A 560 14.64 25.58 11.06
N ARG A 561 15.65 26.16 11.71
CA ARG A 561 16.47 25.43 12.69
C ARG A 561 15.71 25.08 13.96
N LYS A 562 14.73 25.92 14.37
CA LYS A 562 13.85 25.57 15.50
C LYS A 562 12.95 24.38 15.18
N LEU A 563 12.67 24.11 13.89
CA LEU A 563 11.90 22.95 13.44
C LEU A 563 12.67 21.62 13.56
N GLN A 564 13.94 21.61 13.96
CA GLN A 564 14.63 20.40 14.40
C GLN A 564 14.09 19.88 15.74
N ASP A 565 13.49 20.74 16.56
CA ASP A 565 12.70 20.33 17.71
C ASP A 565 11.33 19.80 17.27
N THR A 566 11.16 18.49 17.33
CA THR A 566 9.93 17.81 16.92
C THR A 566 8.74 18.12 17.82
N THR A 567 8.96 18.56 19.05
CA THR A 567 7.89 19.05 19.94
C THR A 567 7.28 20.31 19.33
N TYR A 568 8.14 21.24 18.89
CA TYR A 568 7.68 22.46 18.22
C TYR A 568 6.98 22.16 16.88
N VAL A 569 7.47 21.19 16.11
CA VAL A 569 6.78 20.75 14.87
C VAL A 569 5.37 20.24 15.20
N ARG A 570 5.20 19.43 16.25
CA ARG A 570 3.87 18.94 16.69
C ARG A 570 2.94 20.06 17.16
N GLU A 571 3.47 21.09 17.80
CA GLU A 571 2.67 22.29 18.12
C GLU A 571 2.16 23.00 16.86
N LEU A 572 2.96 23.06 15.79
CA LEU A 572 2.53 23.63 14.51
C LEU A 572 1.51 22.73 13.83
N ILE A 573 1.71 21.42 13.82
CA ILE A 573 0.72 20.44 13.30
C ILE A 573 -0.62 20.63 14.02
N ALA A 574 -0.62 20.71 15.35
CA ALA A 574 -1.83 20.92 16.15
C ALA A 574 -2.59 22.21 15.78
N LYS A 575 -1.88 23.25 15.35
CA LYS A 575 -2.46 24.55 14.96
C LYS A 575 -2.93 24.60 13.51
N THR A 576 -2.36 23.77 12.63
CA THR A 576 -2.57 23.89 11.19
C THR A 576 -3.32 22.71 10.56
N ILE A 577 -3.39 21.57 11.23
CA ILE A 577 -4.01 20.35 10.72
C ILE A 577 -5.23 20.00 11.58
N PRO A 578 -6.45 20.22 11.09
CA PRO A 578 -7.68 19.92 11.83
C PRO A 578 -7.80 18.46 12.25
N GLY A 579 -8.23 18.23 13.50
CA GLY A 579 -8.35 16.91 14.12
C GLY A 579 -7.07 16.39 14.77
N TYR A 580 -5.97 17.17 14.70
CA TYR A 580 -4.68 16.81 15.32
C TYR A 580 -4.33 17.66 16.53
N GLU A 581 -5.26 18.35 17.14
CA GLU A 581 -5.03 19.25 18.27
C GLU A 581 -4.29 18.55 19.43
N LYS A 582 -4.61 17.28 19.68
CA LYS A 582 -4.02 16.45 20.75
C LYS A 582 -2.53 16.13 20.51
N ILE A 583 -2.02 16.25 19.27
CA ILE A 583 -0.61 15.96 18.96
C ILE A 583 0.35 16.96 19.64
N GLY A 584 -0.10 18.20 19.84
CA GLY A 584 0.73 19.25 20.45
C GLY A 584 1.14 18.96 21.89
N THR A 585 0.41 18.11 22.62
CA THR A 585 0.69 17.74 24.01
C THR A 585 1.06 16.27 24.21
N ILE A 586 1.21 15.52 23.11
CA ILE A 586 1.42 14.05 23.17
C ILE A 586 2.74 13.66 23.89
N ASP A 587 3.74 14.52 23.86
CA ASP A 587 5.02 14.29 24.54
C ASP A 587 4.88 14.27 26.07
N GLN A 588 4.02 15.13 26.63
CA GLN A 588 3.76 15.23 28.07
C GLN A 588 2.71 14.19 28.49
N SER A 589 1.61 14.13 27.76
CA SER A 589 0.48 13.26 28.11
C SER A 589 0.78 11.77 27.89
N LYS A 590 1.64 11.44 26.93
CA LYS A 590 1.86 10.07 26.42
C LYS A 590 0.57 9.39 25.95
N GLN A 591 -0.51 10.15 25.74
CA GLN A 591 -1.80 9.64 25.30
C GLN A 591 -1.87 9.63 23.77
N GLU A 592 -1.82 8.44 23.22
CA GLU A 592 -2.08 8.16 21.83
C GLU A 592 -3.59 8.26 21.58
N PHE A 593 -4.01 8.67 20.38
CA PHE A 593 -5.40 9.03 20.15
C PHE A 593 -5.91 8.64 18.76
N ILE A 594 -7.24 8.48 18.65
CA ILE A 594 -7.95 8.41 17.37
C ILE A 594 -8.23 9.84 16.90
N ILE A 595 -8.01 10.11 15.60
CA ILE A 595 -8.27 11.42 15.00
C ILE A 595 -9.78 11.67 15.00
N GLU A 596 -10.14 12.81 15.54
CA GLU A 596 -11.54 13.20 15.74
C GLU A 596 -12.28 13.39 14.41
N GLY A 597 -13.55 13.01 14.37
CA GLY A 597 -14.43 13.15 13.19
C GLY A 597 -14.20 12.15 12.06
N ARG A 598 -13.29 11.16 12.21
CA ARG A 598 -13.05 10.15 11.16
C ARG A 598 -13.79 8.83 11.39
N ILE A 599 -14.00 8.45 12.64
CA ILE A 599 -14.83 7.30 12.98
C ILE A 599 -16.28 7.76 13.00
N LEU A 600 -17.14 7.05 12.29
CA LEU A 600 -18.54 7.42 12.16
C LEU A 600 -19.43 6.40 12.90
N ASP A 601 -19.75 6.72 14.14
CA ASP A 601 -20.61 5.91 14.99
C ASP A 601 -22.11 6.24 14.83
N GLU A 602 -22.41 7.33 14.11
CA GLU A 602 -23.73 7.80 13.74
C GLU A 602 -23.77 8.14 12.24
N PRO A 603 -24.92 8.05 11.56
CA PRO A 603 -25.05 8.33 10.12
C PRO A 603 -25.07 9.83 9.81
N LYS A 604 -24.07 10.56 10.34
CA LYS A 604 -23.81 11.97 10.09
C LYS A 604 -22.51 12.08 9.31
N PHE A 605 -22.63 12.35 8.03
CA PHE A 605 -21.48 12.35 7.11
C PHE A 605 -20.90 13.76 6.99
N PRO A 606 -19.57 13.93 6.90
CA PRO A 606 -18.91 15.23 6.69
C PRO A 606 -19.04 15.72 5.22
N THR A 607 -20.22 15.66 4.68
CA THR A 607 -20.65 16.23 3.39
C THR A 607 -21.36 17.57 3.64
N PRO A 608 -21.55 18.43 2.64
CA PRO A 608 -22.17 19.74 2.83
C PRO A 608 -23.59 19.69 3.41
N ASP A 609 -24.36 18.66 3.10
CA ASP A 609 -25.75 18.45 3.56
C ASP A 609 -25.87 17.41 4.69
N GLY A 610 -24.74 16.86 5.17
CA GLY A 610 -24.71 15.83 6.19
C GLY A 610 -25.14 14.43 5.73
N LYS A 611 -25.40 14.24 4.43
CA LYS A 611 -25.87 12.98 3.83
C LYS A 611 -24.82 12.34 2.95
N ALA A 612 -24.81 11.00 2.87
CA ALA A 612 -23.97 10.26 1.94
C ALA A 612 -24.49 10.42 0.49
N GLN A 613 -23.57 10.59 -0.47
CA GLN A 613 -23.89 10.68 -1.89
C GLN A 613 -23.74 9.31 -2.54
N MET A 614 -24.77 8.79 -3.19
CA MET A 614 -24.73 7.53 -3.90
C MET A 614 -24.53 7.74 -5.40
N PHE A 615 -23.78 6.85 -6.05
CA PHE A 615 -23.43 6.94 -7.46
C PHE A 615 -23.83 5.67 -8.20
N VAL A 616 -24.54 5.81 -9.31
CA VAL A 616 -24.79 4.68 -10.22
C VAL A 616 -23.47 4.17 -10.76
N THR A 617 -23.24 2.88 -10.65
CA THR A 617 -22.02 2.22 -11.10
C THR A 617 -22.34 1.31 -12.28
N PRO A 618 -21.94 1.66 -13.52
CA PRO A 618 -22.18 0.82 -14.69
C PRO A 618 -21.36 -0.47 -14.62
N LEU A 619 -21.85 -1.54 -15.23
CA LEU A 619 -21.08 -2.77 -15.37
C LEU A 619 -19.81 -2.52 -16.19
N PRO A 620 -18.65 -3.00 -15.76
CA PRO A 620 -17.43 -2.83 -16.52
C PRO A 620 -17.45 -3.65 -17.81
N GLN A 621 -16.92 -3.08 -18.89
CA GLN A 621 -16.70 -3.82 -20.13
C GLN A 621 -15.34 -4.52 -20.06
N LEU A 622 -15.37 -5.85 -19.95
CA LEU A 622 -14.18 -6.67 -19.76
C LEU A 622 -13.92 -7.48 -21.04
N SER A 623 -12.93 -7.07 -21.83
CA SER A 623 -12.44 -7.83 -22.98
C SER A 623 -11.15 -8.57 -22.67
N VAL A 624 -10.95 -9.71 -23.32
CA VAL A 624 -9.68 -10.44 -23.36
C VAL A 624 -9.22 -10.42 -24.82
N PRO A 625 -8.03 -9.88 -25.13
CA PRO A 625 -7.53 -9.84 -26.50
C PRO A 625 -7.19 -11.24 -27.00
N THR A 626 -7.11 -11.41 -28.33
CA THR A 626 -6.63 -12.64 -28.96
C THR A 626 -5.10 -12.72 -28.95
N LYS A 627 -4.53 -13.89 -29.24
CA LYS A 627 -3.08 -14.08 -29.40
C LYS A 627 -2.46 -13.15 -30.45
N ALA A 628 -3.20 -12.82 -31.49
CA ALA A 628 -2.77 -11.91 -32.56
C ALA A 628 -2.43 -10.50 -32.02
N ALA A 629 -3.10 -10.02 -30.96
CA ALA A 629 -2.79 -8.74 -30.33
C ALA A 629 -1.36 -8.69 -29.73
N PHE A 630 -0.77 -9.86 -29.43
CA PHE A 630 0.59 -10.02 -28.92
C PHE A 630 1.59 -10.44 -30.01
N GLY A 631 1.19 -10.40 -31.29
CA GLY A 631 2.02 -10.85 -32.40
C GLY A 631 2.27 -12.38 -32.42
N VAL A 632 1.34 -13.15 -31.86
CA VAL A 632 1.40 -14.61 -31.77
C VAL A 632 0.33 -15.20 -32.70
N ALA A 633 0.72 -16.16 -33.53
CA ALA A 633 -0.20 -16.81 -34.44
C ALA A 633 -1.24 -17.66 -33.68
N GLU A 634 -2.48 -17.67 -34.12
CA GLU A 634 -3.58 -18.39 -33.44
C GLU A 634 -3.33 -19.91 -33.32
N ASN A 635 -2.63 -20.52 -34.29
CA ASN A 635 -2.26 -21.93 -34.29
C ASN A 635 -0.99 -22.24 -33.46
N GLN A 636 -0.27 -21.25 -32.98
CA GLN A 636 0.91 -21.46 -32.08
C GLN A 636 0.42 -21.92 -30.70
N PRO A 637 1.06 -22.97 -30.10
CA PRO A 637 0.77 -23.34 -28.71
C PRO A 637 0.90 -22.15 -27.76
N GLY A 638 -0.07 -22.01 -26.86
CA GLY A 638 -0.10 -20.91 -25.92
C GLY A 638 -1.51 -20.42 -25.60
N ILE A 639 -1.61 -19.53 -24.62
CA ILE A 639 -2.88 -19.01 -24.10
C ILE A 639 -2.76 -17.54 -23.74
N VAL A 640 -3.85 -16.78 -23.91
CA VAL A 640 -4.01 -15.45 -23.34
C VAL A 640 -4.74 -15.57 -22.01
N VAL A 641 -4.18 -14.99 -20.97
CA VAL A 641 -4.76 -14.96 -19.63
C VAL A 641 -4.74 -13.55 -19.07
N ILE A 642 -5.54 -13.31 -18.04
CA ILE A 642 -5.53 -12.06 -17.27
C ILE A 642 -4.55 -12.20 -16.13
N LEU A 643 -3.45 -11.45 -16.20
CA LEU A 643 -2.45 -11.41 -15.15
C LEU A 643 -2.87 -10.46 -14.04
N GLY A 644 -2.94 -10.98 -12.83
CA GLY A 644 -2.94 -10.20 -11.60
C GLY A 644 -1.54 -10.15 -11.00
N THR A 645 -1.06 -8.98 -10.59
CA THR A 645 0.22 -8.88 -9.90
C THR A 645 0.04 -8.79 -8.39
N GLY A 646 1.00 -9.26 -7.62
CA GLY A 646 0.92 -9.18 -6.17
C GLY A 646 2.24 -9.36 -5.46
N ARG A 647 2.19 -9.22 -4.14
CA ARG A 647 3.35 -9.42 -3.25
C ARG A 647 3.48 -10.87 -2.85
N SER A 648 4.72 -11.34 -2.70
CA SER A 648 4.99 -12.62 -2.06
C SER A 648 4.79 -12.53 -0.53
N TYR A 649 4.73 -13.67 0.12
CA TYR A 649 4.72 -13.73 1.59
C TYR A 649 5.96 -13.06 2.19
N GLY A 650 7.16 -13.25 1.61
CA GLY A 650 8.43 -12.65 2.03
C GLY A 650 8.66 -11.22 1.52
N GLN A 651 7.61 -10.43 1.26
CA GLN A 651 7.72 -9.10 0.67
C GLN A 651 6.90 -8.05 1.41
N HIS A 652 7.41 -6.82 1.51
CA HIS A 652 6.65 -5.64 1.94
C HIS A 652 6.83 -4.49 0.95
N ASN A 653 5.75 -4.14 0.23
CA ASN A 653 5.79 -3.21 -0.91
C ASN A 653 6.87 -3.65 -1.93
N THR A 654 7.84 -2.80 -2.27
CA THR A 654 8.96 -3.15 -3.18
C THR A 654 10.13 -3.83 -2.49
N VAL A 655 10.12 -3.98 -1.17
CA VAL A 655 11.20 -4.63 -0.40
C VAL A 655 10.95 -6.13 -0.35
N VAL A 656 11.89 -6.91 -0.85
CA VAL A 656 11.84 -8.37 -0.90
C VAL A 656 12.83 -8.95 0.10
N TYR A 657 12.32 -9.64 1.11
CA TYR A 657 13.13 -10.29 2.14
C TYR A 657 13.45 -11.75 1.80
N ARG A 658 12.58 -12.41 1.03
CA ARG A 658 12.71 -13.81 0.59
C ARG A 658 12.18 -13.98 -0.82
N SER A 659 12.80 -14.85 -1.60
CA SER A 659 12.41 -15.14 -2.98
C SER A 659 11.23 -16.11 -3.08
N GLU A 660 11.16 -17.08 -2.18
CA GLU A 660 10.10 -18.10 -2.18
C GLU A 660 8.78 -17.58 -1.57
N ASP A 661 7.66 -18.11 -2.04
CA ASP A 661 6.34 -17.99 -1.41
C ASP A 661 5.77 -19.38 -1.10
N LYS A 662 6.00 -19.82 0.14
CA LYS A 662 5.61 -21.16 0.62
C LYS A 662 4.09 -21.39 0.57
N TYR A 663 3.28 -20.33 0.72
CA TYR A 663 1.82 -20.46 0.77
C TYR A 663 1.20 -20.63 -0.61
N ARG A 664 1.91 -20.18 -1.67
CA ARG A 664 1.48 -20.35 -3.06
C ARG A 664 2.26 -21.45 -3.80
N GLY A 665 3.19 -22.13 -3.11
CA GLY A 665 4.04 -23.12 -3.73
C GLY A 665 5.03 -22.56 -4.76
N MET A 666 5.31 -21.24 -4.76
CA MET A 666 6.21 -20.61 -5.72
C MET A 666 7.65 -20.61 -5.18
N PRO A 667 8.56 -21.38 -5.77
CA PRO A 667 9.92 -21.58 -5.22
C PRO A 667 10.84 -20.38 -5.39
N HIS A 668 10.58 -19.53 -6.37
CA HIS A 668 11.32 -18.30 -6.67
C HIS A 668 10.43 -17.27 -7.36
N ARG A 669 10.97 -16.10 -7.67
CA ARG A 669 10.19 -14.98 -8.20
C ARG A 669 9.97 -15.03 -9.73
N HIS A 670 10.76 -15.83 -10.46
CA HIS A 670 10.61 -16.05 -11.91
C HIS A 670 9.60 -17.17 -12.21
N CYS A 671 8.41 -17.06 -11.61
CA CYS A 671 7.31 -18.03 -11.76
C CYS A 671 6.03 -17.31 -12.16
N ILE A 672 5.16 -18.04 -12.84
CA ILE A 672 3.76 -17.68 -13.07
C ILE A 672 2.86 -18.75 -12.49
N LEU A 673 1.92 -18.33 -11.63
CA LEU A 673 0.91 -19.22 -11.07
C LEU A 673 -0.29 -19.25 -12.02
N MET A 674 -0.74 -20.43 -12.41
CA MET A 674 -1.83 -20.64 -13.34
C MET A 674 -2.78 -21.74 -12.86
N ASN A 675 -4.01 -21.74 -13.39
CA ASN A 675 -4.93 -22.84 -13.21
C ASN A 675 -4.44 -24.05 -14.05
N SER A 676 -4.52 -25.26 -13.48
CA SER A 676 -4.06 -26.48 -14.15
C SER A 676 -4.82 -26.80 -15.45
N LEU A 677 -6.08 -26.34 -15.57
CA LEU A 677 -6.87 -26.49 -16.80
C LEU A 677 -6.32 -25.57 -17.91
N ASP A 678 -5.92 -24.33 -17.58
CA ASP A 678 -5.32 -23.39 -18.53
C ASP A 678 -3.97 -23.91 -19.04
N VAL A 679 -3.15 -24.48 -18.12
CA VAL A 679 -1.87 -25.08 -18.48
C VAL A 679 -2.05 -26.22 -19.49
N LYS A 680 -3.03 -27.11 -19.26
CA LYS A 680 -3.38 -28.18 -20.20
C LYS A 680 -3.94 -27.65 -21.53
N LYS A 681 -4.84 -26.67 -21.50
CA LYS A 681 -5.40 -26.05 -22.71
C LYS A 681 -4.33 -25.40 -23.58
N ALA A 682 -3.32 -24.79 -22.95
CA ALA A 682 -2.19 -24.19 -23.64
C ALA A 682 -1.20 -25.19 -24.23
N GLY A 683 -1.31 -26.48 -23.90
CA GLY A 683 -0.38 -27.53 -24.31
C GLY A 683 0.91 -27.55 -23.49
N PHE A 684 0.88 -27.03 -22.25
CA PHE A 684 2.04 -26.94 -21.33
C PHE A 684 1.93 -27.95 -20.19
N GLN A 685 3.02 -28.05 -19.43
CA GLN A 685 3.11 -28.84 -18.22
C GLN A 685 3.56 -27.97 -17.03
N GLU A 686 3.24 -28.40 -15.83
CA GLU A 686 3.79 -27.79 -14.61
C GLU A 686 5.31 -27.86 -14.60
N HIS A 687 5.98 -26.83 -14.07
CA HIS A 687 7.44 -26.62 -14.10
C HIS A 687 8.05 -26.37 -15.49
N GLN A 688 7.25 -26.33 -16.56
CA GLN A 688 7.74 -25.95 -17.87
C GLN A 688 8.15 -24.47 -17.88
N ARG A 689 9.23 -24.16 -18.62
CA ARG A 689 9.68 -22.79 -18.84
C ARG A 689 8.98 -22.20 -20.06
N VAL A 690 8.47 -20.98 -19.91
CA VAL A 690 7.67 -20.28 -20.91
C VAL A 690 8.13 -18.84 -21.08
N ILE A 691 7.66 -18.20 -22.16
CA ILE A 691 7.71 -16.76 -22.36
C ILE A 691 6.36 -16.17 -21.99
N VAL A 692 6.37 -15.11 -21.22
CA VAL A 692 5.18 -14.28 -20.92
C VAL A 692 5.30 -12.97 -21.68
N LYS A 693 4.43 -12.77 -22.66
CA LYS A 693 4.40 -11.55 -23.50
C LYS A 693 3.34 -10.59 -22.99
N GLY A 694 3.76 -9.36 -22.76
CA GLY A 694 2.88 -8.24 -22.42
C GLY A 694 2.76 -7.23 -23.57
N ASP A 695 2.18 -6.08 -23.29
CA ASP A 695 2.03 -4.94 -24.22
C ASP A 695 3.35 -4.23 -24.52
N ARG A 696 4.33 -4.32 -23.63
CA ARG A 696 5.62 -3.63 -23.70
C ARG A 696 6.75 -4.57 -24.00
N GLU A 697 6.96 -5.51 -23.13
CA GLU A 697 8.11 -6.41 -23.14
C GLU A 697 7.65 -7.85 -22.93
N GLU A 698 8.59 -8.78 -23.07
CA GLU A 698 8.39 -10.17 -22.73
C GLU A 698 9.35 -10.57 -21.59
N LEU A 699 8.91 -11.49 -20.76
CA LEU A 699 9.72 -12.18 -19.78
C LEU A 699 9.95 -13.61 -20.22
N ASP A 700 11.20 -13.96 -20.43
CA ASP A 700 11.60 -15.32 -20.82
C ASP A 700 11.96 -16.16 -19.58
N ASN A 701 12.02 -17.47 -19.77
CA ASN A 701 12.44 -18.43 -18.75
C ASN A 701 11.57 -18.40 -17.48
N ILE A 702 10.27 -18.13 -17.62
CA ILE A 702 9.31 -18.10 -16.51
C ILE A 702 8.77 -19.52 -16.26
N GLU A 703 8.87 -20.01 -15.03
CA GLU A 703 8.40 -21.34 -14.63
C GLU A 703 6.91 -21.33 -14.33
N ILE A 704 6.17 -22.27 -14.93
CA ILE A 704 4.76 -22.48 -14.62
C ILE A 704 4.61 -23.23 -13.29
N ILE A 705 3.79 -22.67 -12.42
CA ILE A 705 3.35 -23.32 -11.16
C ILE A 705 1.82 -23.45 -11.24
N CYS A 706 1.30 -24.64 -10.97
CA CYS A 706 -0.14 -24.86 -10.87
C CYS A 706 -0.66 -24.49 -9.49
N GLY A 707 -1.82 -23.83 -9.41
CA GLY A 707 -2.39 -23.42 -8.12
C GLY A 707 -3.89 -23.11 -8.16
N ALA A 708 -4.44 -22.84 -7.00
CA ALA A 708 -5.87 -22.56 -6.80
C ALA A 708 -6.22 -21.12 -7.19
N ILE A 709 -6.21 -20.85 -8.49
CA ILE A 709 -6.58 -19.57 -9.10
C ILE A 709 -7.70 -19.80 -10.12
N LEU A 710 -8.52 -18.79 -10.36
CA LEU A 710 -9.62 -18.83 -11.32
C LEU A 710 -9.07 -19.14 -12.72
N GLU A 711 -9.82 -19.95 -13.50
CA GLU A 711 -9.50 -20.24 -14.92
C GLU A 711 -9.47 -18.94 -15.75
N GLY A 712 -8.53 -18.84 -16.68
CA GLY A 712 -8.28 -17.62 -17.46
C GLY A 712 -7.53 -16.51 -16.70
N VAL A 713 -7.13 -16.77 -15.45
CA VAL A 713 -6.38 -15.85 -14.61
C VAL A 713 -5.01 -16.41 -14.25
N ALA A 714 -4.01 -15.56 -14.25
CA ALA A 714 -2.65 -15.90 -13.79
C ALA A 714 -2.15 -14.90 -12.75
N PHE A 715 -1.12 -15.28 -12.01
CA PHE A 715 -0.50 -14.42 -11.01
C PHE A 715 1.02 -14.42 -11.15
N MET A 716 1.63 -13.23 -11.06
CA MET A 716 3.07 -13.04 -10.94
C MET A 716 3.41 -12.03 -9.85
N PHE A 717 4.66 -12.06 -9.40
CA PHE A 717 5.13 -11.12 -8.39
C PHE A 717 5.40 -9.73 -8.96
N TYR A 718 5.03 -8.74 -8.20
CA TYR A 718 5.40 -7.34 -8.31
C TYR A 718 6.71 -7.13 -7.52
N PRO A 719 7.73 -6.35 -7.99
CA PRO A 719 7.69 -5.53 -9.19
C PRO A 719 8.14 -6.21 -10.49
N GLU A 720 8.54 -7.48 -10.48
CA GLU A 720 9.14 -8.16 -11.63
C GLU A 720 8.21 -8.16 -12.86
N ALA A 721 6.92 -8.34 -12.65
CA ALA A 721 5.92 -8.32 -13.71
C ALA A 721 5.64 -6.93 -14.30
N ASN A 722 6.14 -5.85 -13.68
CA ASN A 722 5.81 -4.48 -14.12
C ASN A 722 6.37 -4.10 -15.49
N VAL A 723 7.32 -4.86 -16.03
CA VAL A 723 7.84 -4.67 -17.39
C VAL A 723 6.85 -5.06 -18.49
N LEU A 724 5.86 -5.91 -18.15
CA LEU A 724 4.96 -6.52 -19.12
C LEU A 724 3.90 -5.56 -19.66
N PHE A 725 3.60 -4.45 -19.00
CA PHE A 725 2.41 -3.66 -19.32
C PHE A 725 2.59 -2.16 -19.27
N LYS A 726 1.82 -1.49 -20.14
CA LYS A 726 1.59 -0.05 -20.06
C LYS A 726 0.71 0.28 -18.86
N ALA A 727 0.84 1.48 -18.35
CA ALA A 727 -0.01 1.98 -17.30
C ALA A 727 -1.40 2.36 -17.83
N ASN A 728 -2.35 1.41 -17.88
CA ASN A 728 -3.74 1.78 -17.82
C ASN A 728 -4.04 2.35 -16.44
N ILE A 729 -4.78 3.43 -16.39
CA ILE A 729 -5.09 4.14 -15.14
C ILE A 729 -6.60 4.21 -14.91
N ASP A 730 -6.99 4.30 -13.65
CA ASP A 730 -8.33 4.75 -13.28
C ASP A 730 -8.46 6.24 -13.61
N PRO A 731 -9.43 6.65 -14.46
CA PRO A 731 -9.51 8.04 -14.94
C PRO A 731 -9.89 9.05 -13.86
N GLN A 732 -10.47 8.59 -12.73
CA GLN A 732 -10.91 9.46 -11.65
C GLN A 732 -9.84 9.67 -10.58
N SER A 733 -8.89 8.74 -10.43
CA SER A 733 -7.85 8.78 -9.39
C SER A 733 -6.42 8.76 -9.92
N GLY A 734 -6.21 8.47 -11.21
CA GLY A 734 -4.89 8.31 -11.81
C GLY A 734 -4.14 7.04 -11.36
N THR A 735 -4.76 6.16 -10.56
CA THR A 735 -4.11 4.95 -10.06
C THR A 735 -3.94 3.91 -11.16
N PRO A 736 -2.75 3.31 -11.33
CA PRO A 736 -2.51 2.30 -12.35
C PRO A 736 -3.21 0.97 -12.08
N ALA A 737 -3.62 0.30 -13.17
CA ALA A 737 -4.30 -0.99 -13.15
C ALA A 737 -3.30 -2.15 -13.17
N TYR A 738 -2.88 -2.63 -12.00
CA TYR A 738 -1.95 -3.78 -11.86
C TYR A 738 -2.65 -5.14 -11.77
N LYS A 739 -3.98 -5.17 -11.64
CA LYS A 739 -4.72 -6.39 -11.28
C LYS A 739 -5.49 -7.03 -12.43
N ARG A 740 -5.49 -6.37 -13.60
CA ARG A 740 -6.10 -6.88 -14.80
C ARG A 740 -5.25 -6.51 -16.01
N VAL A 741 -4.22 -7.31 -16.26
CA VAL A 741 -3.28 -7.10 -17.36
C VAL A 741 -3.35 -8.31 -18.28
N PRO A 742 -3.85 -8.18 -19.53
CA PRO A 742 -3.79 -9.27 -20.48
C PRO A 742 -2.34 -9.61 -20.85
N VAL A 743 -1.99 -10.90 -20.83
CA VAL A 743 -0.69 -11.41 -21.26
C VAL A 743 -0.86 -12.67 -22.11
N CYS A 744 0.04 -12.89 -23.04
CA CYS A 744 0.08 -14.11 -23.85
C CYS A 744 1.25 -14.98 -23.38
N ILE A 745 0.97 -16.24 -23.04
CA ILE A 745 1.96 -17.22 -22.60
C ILE A 745 2.24 -18.16 -23.77
N ILE A 746 3.49 -18.29 -24.15
CA ILE A 746 3.97 -19.17 -25.24
C ILE A 746 5.15 -20.02 -24.79
N GLY A 747 5.42 -21.12 -25.50
CA GLY A 747 6.58 -21.96 -25.23
C GLY A 747 7.89 -21.17 -25.37
N SER A 748 8.89 -21.47 -24.51
CA SER A 748 10.24 -20.92 -24.64
C SER A 748 10.80 -21.19 -26.03
N ARG A 749 11.51 -20.21 -26.58
CA ARG A 749 12.31 -20.44 -27.78
C ARG A 749 13.33 -21.51 -27.42
N LEU A 750 13.26 -22.67 -28.04
CA LEU A 750 14.30 -23.71 -27.90
C LEU A 750 15.65 -23.06 -28.19
N LEU A 751 16.52 -22.99 -27.18
CA LEU A 751 17.94 -22.66 -27.32
C LEU A 751 18.64 -23.81 -28.05
#